data_16cf00eb58fbcacc3b969acc0d1f200c
#
_entry.id   16cf00eb58fbcacc3b969acc0d1f200c
#
_cell.length_a   1.000
_cell.length_b   1.000
_cell.length_c   1.000
_cell.angle_alpha   90.00
_cell.angle_beta   90.00
_cell.angle_gamma   90.00
#
_symmetry.space_group_name_H-M   'P 1'
#
loop_
_entity.id
_entity.type
_entity.pdbx_description
1 polymer ?
#
loop_
_entity_poly.entity_id
_entity_poly.type
_entity_poly.pdbx_seq_one_letter_code
_entity_poly.pdbx_strand_id
1 'polypeptide(L)'
;MRFYCEEAEAVLRDVDSTSEGLTGAEAEKRLAANGKNKLAEGKKDSLIKRFFQQMGDPMIIILLVAAAISGVLAVVEGESFADVIIILAVVIINAVLGVYQESKAEKAIEALQQMSAATSKVLRDGKMVTVHSEDLVVGDVVILEAGDAVPADGRILTSASMKIEEAALTGESVPVSKFIDIINLAPGAKDVPLGDRKNMVYMGSTVVYGRGTAVITATGMDTEMGKIADALSTAEQGQTPLQIKLSQLSKVLTWLVLGICVVIFAVQLLRAGGFSFDVVLNSFMVAVSLAVAAIPEGLAAVVTVVLSIGVTNMSRRNAIIRRLTAVETLGCAQIICSDKTCTLTQNRMTVTDTWTDDPILLAKAMALCSDAKRSLGMHSAEGEPTEAALVNHAHDLRLYKDELDANYPRIGEAPFDSGRKMMSTVHNEDGKTVQYTKGATEMLLERCSGYWHEGKIHPITEEYKENVRRHAKEFADRALRVLGAAFRPWDSAPADYEAETLEHDLVFVGFLGMIDPCRPEVYDAIRECREAGIRPIMITGDHIDTAVAIARDLGILTDDTRAITGSQLGEMSDEEFTKVFREISVYARVQPEHKTRIVNAWRSAGYVTAMTGDGVNDAPSIKSADIGVGMGITGTDVTKNVADMVLADDNFATIVGAVEEGRRIYDNIRKAIQFLLGSNMSEVISIFAATLLGFTILKPVHLLWINLVTDCFPALALGMENAEKDIMKRRPRSARAGIFAGGMGGDIAYQGLMVSVLVLASYFIGHFMESGVWEIPANGLSPDGTTMAFLTMSMAEIFHSLNMRSQRGSLFTMGSRNWALLVSSFAALLLTTLVCEVPFIAAAFDFTTVEFSEYIVAIGLGFLVIPIVEIVKFFQRLAAKKKPGQN
;
A
#
# COMPACT_ATOMS: atom_id res chain seq x y z
N MET A 1 11.60 31.52 -25.16
CA MET A 1 10.52 31.78 -26.16
C MET A 1 9.20 31.98 -25.42
N ARG A 2 8.27 32.76 -25.98
CA ARG A 2 6.96 33.05 -25.36
C ARG A 2 5.86 32.36 -26.16
N PHE A 3 5.82 31.03 -26.08
CA PHE A 3 4.92 30.18 -26.86
C PHE A 3 3.44 30.55 -26.73
N TYR A 4 3.01 31.21 -25.66
CA TYR A 4 1.65 31.72 -25.49
C TYR A 4 1.31 32.95 -26.35
N CYS A 5 2.32 33.63 -26.91
CA CYS A 5 2.17 34.78 -27.82
C CYS A 5 2.26 34.35 -29.29
N GLU A 6 2.41 33.05 -29.60
CA GLU A 6 2.61 32.55 -30.93
C GLU A 6 1.45 31.67 -31.41
N GLU A 7 1.24 31.62 -32.72
CA GLU A 7 0.27 30.70 -33.30
C GLU A 7 0.70 29.24 -33.10
N ALA A 8 -0.27 28.34 -32.92
CA ALA A 8 -0.01 26.93 -32.64
C ALA A 8 0.89 26.28 -33.70
N GLU A 9 0.71 26.64 -34.98
CA GLU A 9 1.55 26.16 -36.10
C GLU A 9 2.97 26.71 -36.08
N ALA A 10 3.16 27.93 -35.54
CA ALA A 10 4.50 28.50 -35.37
C ALA A 10 5.24 27.76 -34.24
N VAL A 11 4.57 27.50 -33.11
CA VAL A 11 5.14 26.72 -32.00
C VAL A 11 5.54 25.32 -32.44
N LEU A 12 4.72 24.62 -33.25
CA LEU A 12 5.08 23.32 -33.82
C LEU A 12 6.38 23.37 -34.60
N ARG A 13 6.57 24.42 -35.40
CA ARG A 13 7.82 24.61 -36.17
C ARG A 13 9.01 24.92 -35.25
N ASP A 14 8.81 25.74 -34.23
CA ASP A 14 9.86 26.13 -33.29
C ASP A 14 10.37 24.97 -32.42
N VAL A 15 9.54 23.98 -32.17
CA VAL A 15 9.91 22.74 -31.47
C VAL A 15 10.26 21.59 -32.44
N ASP A 16 10.41 21.88 -33.76
CA ASP A 16 10.66 20.88 -34.80
C ASP A 16 9.70 19.67 -34.71
N SER A 17 8.38 19.93 -34.66
CA SER A 17 7.31 18.91 -34.57
C SER A 17 6.21 19.16 -35.62
N THR A 18 5.25 18.24 -35.69
CA THR A 18 4.10 18.32 -36.59
C THR A 18 2.81 18.05 -35.80
N SER A 19 1.66 18.36 -36.39
CA SER A 19 0.35 18.03 -35.83
C SER A 19 0.12 16.52 -35.63
N GLU A 20 0.87 15.68 -36.39
CA GLU A 20 0.86 14.20 -36.27
C GLU A 20 1.89 13.68 -35.22
N GLY A 21 2.59 14.60 -34.55
CA GLY A 21 3.63 14.30 -33.55
C GLY A 21 4.99 14.01 -34.14
N LEU A 22 5.93 13.61 -33.30
CA LEU A 22 7.27 13.19 -33.65
C LEU A 22 7.28 11.76 -34.18
N THR A 23 8.34 11.42 -34.93
CA THR A 23 8.63 10.01 -35.21
C THR A 23 9.21 9.33 -33.96
N GLY A 24 8.97 8.01 -33.79
CA GLY A 24 9.52 7.26 -32.66
C GLY A 24 11.05 7.40 -32.55
N ALA A 25 11.77 7.36 -33.68
CA ALA A 25 13.23 7.51 -33.71
C ALA A 25 13.71 8.91 -33.27
N GLU A 26 13.00 9.98 -33.65
CA GLU A 26 13.36 11.33 -33.25
C GLU A 26 13.06 11.53 -31.73
N ALA A 27 11.98 10.97 -31.23
CA ALA A 27 11.65 11.02 -29.81
C ALA A 27 12.73 10.32 -28.96
N GLU A 28 13.19 9.12 -29.35
CA GLU A 28 14.30 8.43 -28.68
C GLU A 28 15.61 9.23 -28.71
N LYS A 29 15.94 9.84 -29.85
CA LYS A 29 17.11 10.69 -29.97
C LYS A 29 17.06 11.90 -29.06
N ARG A 30 15.90 12.58 -28.97
CA ARG A 30 15.70 13.72 -28.05
C ARG A 30 15.76 13.30 -26.60
N LEU A 31 15.18 12.14 -26.25
CA LEU A 31 15.24 11.57 -24.91
C LEU A 31 16.68 11.27 -24.48
N ALA A 32 17.50 10.72 -25.40
CA ALA A 32 18.91 10.47 -25.14
C ALA A 32 19.73 11.76 -24.99
N ALA A 33 19.38 12.83 -25.69
CA ALA A 33 20.09 14.11 -25.65
C ALA A 33 19.70 15.00 -24.45
N ASN A 34 18.40 15.07 -24.13
CA ASN A 34 17.86 16.01 -23.14
C ASN A 34 17.52 15.35 -21.80
N GLY A 35 17.57 14.01 -21.73
CA GLY A 35 17.21 13.27 -20.52
C GLY A 35 15.68 13.11 -20.32
N LYS A 36 15.31 12.50 -19.20
CA LYS A 36 13.93 12.17 -18.86
C LYS A 36 13.15 13.39 -18.33
N ASN A 37 11.85 13.43 -18.60
CA ASN A 37 10.91 14.40 -18.04
C ASN A 37 10.65 14.12 -16.55
N LYS A 38 11.64 14.45 -15.72
CA LYS A 38 11.60 14.29 -14.26
C LYS A 38 12.05 15.57 -13.58
N LEU A 39 11.39 15.91 -12.46
CA LEU A 39 11.91 16.92 -11.54
C LEU A 39 13.18 16.37 -10.88
N ALA A 40 14.15 17.26 -10.58
CA ALA A 40 15.38 16.84 -9.92
C ALA A 40 15.05 16.19 -8.58
N GLU A 41 15.36 14.92 -8.45
CA GLU A 41 15.38 14.26 -7.15
C GLU A 41 16.55 14.84 -6.34
N GLY A 42 16.37 15.02 -5.02
CA GLY A 42 17.44 15.46 -4.13
C GLY A 42 18.70 14.62 -4.37
N LYS A 43 19.87 15.25 -4.35
CA LYS A 43 21.14 14.53 -4.59
C LYS A 43 21.25 13.36 -3.62
N LYS A 44 21.26 12.15 -4.15
CA LYS A 44 21.49 10.94 -3.35
C LYS A 44 22.88 11.03 -2.71
N ASP A 45 22.92 10.79 -1.41
CA ASP A 45 24.17 10.77 -0.69
C ASP A 45 25.06 9.62 -1.22
N SER A 46 26.33 9.92 -1.49
CA SER A 46 27.27 8.90 -1.94
C SER A 46 27.48 7.85 -0.84
N LEU A 47 27.80 6.61 -1.22
CA LEU A 47 28.09 5.53 -0.24
C LEU A 47 29.18 5.94 0.76
N ILE A 48 30.17 6.73 0.33
CA ILE A 48 31.24 7.24 1.20
C ILE A 48 30.66 8.24 2.21
N LYS A 49 29.77 9.18 1.78
CA LYS A 49 29.12 10.13 2.70
C LYS A 49 28.27 9.42 3.72
N ARG A 50 27.49 8.40 3.31
CA ARG A 50 26.68 7.57 4.22
C ARG A 50 27.55 6.80 5.21
N PHE A 51 28.69 6.26 4.77
CA PHE A 51 29.63 5.61 5.67
C PHE A 51 30.13 6.55 6.77
N PHE A 52 30.51 7.79 6.42
CA PHE A 52 30.91 8.79 7.42
C PHE A 52 29.73 9.31 8.26
N GLN A 53 28.53 9.31 7.74
CA GLN A 53 27.33 9.62 8.55
C GLN A 53 27.07 8.52 9.59
N GLN A 54 27.23 7.24 9.23
CA GLN A 54 27.18 6.12 10.19
C GLN A 54 28.29 6.25 11.25
N MET A 55 29.49 6.68 10.88
CA MET A 55 30.57 6.95 11.84
C MET A 55 30.26 8.10 12.81
N GLY A 56 29.30 8.95 12.50
CA GLY A 56 28.81 10.02 13.37
C GLY A 56 27.74 9.56 14.39
N ASP A 57 27.37 8.27 14.37
CA ASP A 57 26.48 7.70 15.38
C ASP A 57 27.10 7.84 16.78
N PRO A 58 26.34 8.28 17.80
CA PRO A 58 26.83 8.46 19.17
C PRO A 58 27.52 7.22 19.74
N MET A 59 27.03 6.02 19.36
CA MET A 59 27.60 4.74 19.77
C MET A 59 28.99 4.51 19.20
N ILE A 60 29.12 4.71 17.89
CA ILE A 60 30.41 4.56 17.18
C ILE A 60 31.42 5.58 17.74
N ILE A 61 30.97 6.78 18.08
CA ILE A 61 31.84 7.78 18.74
C ILE A 61 32.32 7.28 20.10
N ILE A 62 31.43 6.69 20.91
CA ILE A 62 31.83 6.10 22.22
C ILE A 62 32.85 4.98 22.01
N LEU A 63 32.67 4.10 21.04
CA LEU A 63 33.59 3.03 20.70
C LEU A 63 34.96 3.57 20.20
N LEU A 64 34.95 4.61 19.39
CA LEU A 64 36.17 5.25 18.91
C LEU A 64 36.94 5.93 20.06
N VAL A 65 36.21 6.52 21.01
CA VAL A 65 36.84 7.05 22.24
C VAL A 65 37.41 5.93 23.08
N ALA A 66 36.69 4.81 23.23
CA ALA A 66 37.20 3.61 23.92
C ALA A 66 38.44 3.05 23.24
N ALA A 67 38.42 2.92 21.90
CA ALA A 67 39.60 2.47 21.14
C ALA A 67 40.81 3.41 21.30
N ALA A 68 40.56 4.73 21.32
CA ALA A 68 41.61 5.71 21.54
C ALA A 68 42.25 5.58 22.96
N ILE A 69 41.41 5.37 23.99
CA ILE A 69 41.87 5.18 25.37
C ILE A 69 42.61 3.85 25.49
N SER A 70 42.09 2.73 24.95
CA SER A 70 42.80 1.44 24.92
C SER A 70 44.12 1.54 24.17
N GLY A 71 44.19 2.34 23.10
CA GLY A 71 45.42 2.59 22.36
C GLY A 71 46.48 3.34 23.18
N VAL A 72 46.07 4.34 23.97
CA VAL A 72 46.97 5.04 24.89
C VAL A 72 47.50 4.09 25.96
N LEU A 73 46.66 3.19 26.50
CA LEU A 73 47.07 2.18 27.47
C LEU A 73 48.06 1.19 26.90
N ALA A 74 47.81 0.64 25.73
CA ALA A 74 48.70 -0.28 25.05
C ALA A 74 50.10 0.34 24.88
N VAL A 75 50.20 1.67 24.67
CA VAL A 75 51.47 2.38 24.59
C VAL A 75 52.11 2.59 25.97
N VAL A 76 51.30 2.93 26.99
CA VAL A 76 51.81 3.27 28.34
C VAL A 76 52.21 2.03 29.14
N GLU A 77 51.38 0.96 29.06
CA GLU A 77 51.59 -0.27 29.82
C GLU A 77 52.32 -1.37 29.03
N GLY A 78 52.55 -1.17 27.74
CA GLY A 78 53.19 -2.16 26.87
C GLY A 78 52.34 -3.35 26.53
N GLU A 79 51.00 -3.15 26.59
CA GLU A 79 50.01 -4.17 26.26
C GLU A 79 49.81 -4.34 24.76
N SER A 80 49.07 -5.39 24.37
CA SER A 80 48.73 -5.68 22.97
C SER A 80 47.75 -4.67 22.39
N PHE A 81 47.94 -4.25 21.13
CA PHE A 81 46.95 -3.47 20.37
C PHE A 81 45.74 -4.29 19.89
N ALA A 82 45.59 -5.55 20.35
CA ALA A 82 44.53 -6.43 19.86
C ALA A 82 43.13 -5.82 20.07
N ASP A 83 42.84 -5.29 21.26
CA ASP A 83 41.54 -4.66 21.58
C ASP A 83 41.24 -3.47 20.68
N VAL A 84 42.24 -2.62 20.43
CA VAL A 84 42.08 -1.47 19.54
C VAL A 84 41.73 -1.90 18.10
N ILE A 85 42.47 -2.90 17.58
CA ILE A 85 42.25 -3.43 16.23
C ILE A 85 40.86 -4.07 16.11
N ILE A 86 40.42 -4.83 17.12
CA ILE A 86 39.12 -5.49 17.11
C ILE A 86 38.01 -4.46 17.18
N ILE A 87 38.06 -3.47 18.09
CA ILE A 87 37.06 -2.41 18.18
C ILE A 87 36.96 -1.67 16.87
N LEU A 88 38.05 -1.28 16.25
CA LEU A 88 38.09 -0.60 14.97
C LEU A 88 37.53 -1.49 13.84
N ALA A 89 37.89 -2.78 13.81
CA ALA A 89 37.36 -3.72 12.81
C ALA A 89 35.83 -3.85 12.93
N VAL A 90 35.30 -3.99 14.15
CA VAL A 90 33.86 -4.09 14.40
C VAL A 90 33.15 -2.78 14.03
N VAL A 91 33.70 -1.63 14.38
CA VAL A 91 33.17 -0.31 13.98
C VAL A 91 33.07 -0.21 12.46
N ILE A 92 34.11 -0.62 11.73
CA ILE A 92 34.10 -0.61 10.26
C ILE A 92 33.06 -1.58 9.71
N ILE A 93 32.98 -2.81 10.24
CA ILE A 93 32.02 -3.82 9.81
C ILE A 93 30.60 -3.32 10.05
N ASN A 94 30.32 -2.75 11.23
CA ASN A 94 29.00 -2.20 11.56
C ASN A 94 28.62 -1.04 10.64
N ALA A 95 29.52 -0.10 10.38
CA ALA A 95 29.28 1.00 9.45
C ALA A 95 29.03 0.52 8.01
N VAL A 96 29.79 -0.47 7.54
CA VAL A 96 29.59 -1.07 6.20
C VAL A 96 28.25 -1.80 6.13
N LEU A 97 27.89 -2.57 7.16
CA LEU A 97 26.62 -3.29 7.22
C LEU A 97 25.44 -2.32 7.26
N GLY A 98 25.51 -1.25 8.04
CA GLY A 98 24.51 -0.19 8.09
C GLY A 98 24.28 0.46 6.72
N VAL A 99 25.35 0.85 6.02
CA VAL A 99 25.27 1.40 4.65
C VAL A 99 24.67 0.38 3.67
N TYR A 100 25.03 -0.90 3.78
CA TYR A 100 24.48 -1.96 2.91
C TYR A 100 22.99 -2.15 3.14
N GLN A 101 22.54 -2.22 4.39
CA GLN A 101 21.13 -2.37 4.76
C GLN A 101 20.29 -1.17 4.29
N GLU A 102 20.77 0.05 4.52
CA GLU A 102 20.13 1.29 4.08
C GLU A 102 20.03 1.36 2.55
N SER A 103 21.12 1.06 1.85
CA SER A 103 21.12 1.04 0.37
C SER A 103 20.18 0.00 -0.22
N LYS A 104 20.05 -1.18 0.42
CA LYS A 104 19.13 -2.23 -0.02
C LYS A 104 17.68 -1.83 0.19
N ALA A 105 17.36 -1.20 1.31
CA ALA A 105 16.03 -0.70 1.60
C ALA A 105 15.61 0.42 0.61
N GLU A 106 16.51 1.36 0.33
CA GLU A 106 16.28 2.45 -0.64
C GLU A 106 16.02 1.92 -2.05
N LYS A 107 16.83 0.98 -2.54
CA LYS A 107 16.63 0.35 -3.85
C LYS A 107 15.28 -0.38 -3.96
N ALA A 108 14.82 -1.02 -2.90
CA ALA A 108 13.51 -1.67 -2.90
C ALA A 108 12.36 -0.64 -2.99
N ILE A 109 12.48 0.49 -2.30
CA ILE A 109 11.52 1.61 -2.36
C ILE A 109 11.52 2.23 -3.77
N GLU A 110 12.70 2.45 -4.35
CA GLU A 110 12.85 3.01 -5.70
C GLU A 110 12.23 2.11 -6.77
N ALA A 111 12.44 0.80 -6.69
CA ALA A 111 11.83 -0.16 -7.61
C ALA A 111 10.29 -0.12 -7.55
N LEU A 112 9.72 0.11 -6.37
CA LEU A 112 8.26 0.24 -6.19
C LEU A 112 7.72 1.55 -6.79
N GLN A 113 8.45 2.66 -6.64
CA GLN A 113 8.07 3.93 -7.26
C GLN A 113 8.03 3.82 -8.79
N GLN A 114 8.99 3.07 -9.40
CA GLN A 114 9.00 2.81 -10.84
C GLN A 114 7.79 1.99 -11.31
N MET A 115 7.26 1.07 -10.51
CA MET A 115 6.05 0.30 -10.86
C MET A 115 4.77 1.15 -10.89
N SER A 116 4.78 2.31 -10.25
CA SER A 116 3.67 3.28 -10.19
C SER A 116 3.88 4.48 -11.13
N ALA A 117 4.79 4.38 -12.10
CA ALA A 117 5.09 5.48 -13.01
C ALA A 117 3.86 5.88 -13.83
N ALA A 118 3.58 7.19 -13.88
CA ALA A 118 2.50 7.74 -14.68
C ALA A 118 2.74 7.50 -16.17
N THR A 119 1.66 7.29 -16.94
CA THR A 119 1.70 7.12 -18.39
C THR A 119 0.96 8.27 -19.05
N SER A 120 1.35 8.60 -20.30
CA SER A 120 0.72 9.66 -21.11
C SER A 120 0.38 9.14 -22.49
N LYS A 121 -0.75 9.59 -23.04
CA LYS A 121 -1.15 9.31 -24.42
C LYS A 121 -0.50 10.36 -25.34
N VAL A 122 0.27 9.91 -26.29
CA VAL A 122 0.96 10.79 -27.25
C VAL A 122 0.65 10.39 -28.68
N LEU A 123 0.72 11.36 -29.60
CA LEU A 123 0.73 11.11 -31.02
C LEU A 123 2.19 10.95 -31.48
N ARG A 124 2.56 9.78 -32.00
CA ARG A 124 3.85 9.53 -32.67
C ARG A 124 3.60 8.77 -33.96
N ASP A 125 4.27 9.18 -35.03
CA ASP A 125 4.06 8.64 -36.39
C ASP A 125 2.57 8.66 -36.82
N GLY A 126 1.80 9.68 -36.43
CA GLY A 126 0.37 9.80 -36.70
C GLY A 126 -0.53 8.80 -35.94
N LYS A 127 0.03 8.04 -34.98
CA LYS A 127 -0.70 7.04 -34.20
C LYS A 127 -0.68 7.42 -32.73
N MET A 128 -1.79 7.14 -32.04
CA MET A 128 -1.84 7.27 -30.60
C MET A 128 -1.06 6.11 -29.93
N VAL A 129 -0.08 6.46 -29.09
CA VAL A 129 0.76 5.53 -28.34
C VAL A 129 0.76 5.95 -26.88
N THR A 130 0.70 4.99 -25.97
CA THR A 130 0.89 5.24 -24.54
C THR A 130 2.36 5.06 -24.18
N VAL A 131 2.97 6.09 -23.59
CA VAL A 131 4.37 6.09 -23.13
C VAL A 131 4.44 6.43 -21.66
N HIS A 132 5.53 6.09 -20.98
CA HIS A 132 5.75 6.62 -19.63
C HIS A 132 5.90 8.14 -19.68
N SER A 133 5.24 8.85 -18.77
CA SER A 133 5.28 10.32 -18.74
C SER A 133 6.71 10.86 -18.56
N GLU A 134 7.61 10.07 -18.00
CA GLU A 134 9.03 10.39 -17.87
C GLU A 134 9.81 10.32 -19.21
N ASP A 135 9.27 9.63 -20.21
CA ASP A 135 9.91 9.46 -21.54
C ASP A 135 9.37 10.47 -22.58
N LEU A 136 8.60 11.48 -22.10
CA LEU A 136 8.16 12.60 -22.93
C LEU A 136 9.31 13.54 -23.26
N VAL A 137 9.29 14.06 -24.47
CA VAL A 137 10.28 15.03 -24.97
C VAL A 137 9.62 16.28 -25.52
N VAL A 138 10.37 17.37 -25.59
CA VAL A 138 9.91 18.60 -26.25
C VAL A 138 9.59 18.28 -27.72
N GLY A 139 8.37 18.69 -28.17
CA GLY A 139 7.83 18.40 -29.48
C GLY A 139 6.88 17.21 -29.56
N ASP A 140 6.75 16.39 -28.48
CA ASP A 140 5.67 15.38 -28.40
C ASP A 140 4.29 16.08 -28.39
N VAL A 141 3.32 15.50 -29.07
CA VAL A 141 1.92 15.94 -29.03
C VAL A 141 1.16 15.04 -28.07
N VAL A 142 0.76 15.58 -26.93
CA VAL A 142 0.00 14.85 -25.90
C VAL A 142 -1.50 15.01 -26.11
N ILE A 143 -2.24 13.94 -25.85
CA ILE A 143 -3.70 13.93 -25.81
C ILE A 143 -4.14 14.02 -24.36
N LEU A 144 -4.97 15.00 -24.03
CA LEU A 144 -5.44 15.30 -22.69
C LEU A 144 -6.95 15.15 -22.61
N GLU A 145 -7.44 14.36 -21.67
CA GLU A 145 -8.87 14.14 -21.40
C GLU A 145 -9.19 14.43 -19.93
N ALA A 146 -10.46 14.63 -19.63
CA ALA A 146 -10.88 14.86 -18.22
C ALA A 146 -10.43 13.69 -17.33
N GLY A 147 -9.69 14.02 -16.26
CA GLY A 147 -9.06 13.06 -15.34
C GLY A 147 -7.57 12.86 -15.55
N ASP A 148 -6.99 13.32 -16.65
CA ASP A 148 -5.57 13.22 -16.91
C ASP A 148 -4.79 14.31 -16.16
N ALA A 149 -3.64 13.94 -15.62
CA ALA A 149 -2.64 14.90 -15.16
C ALA A 149 -1.84 15.42 -16.34
N VAL A 150 -1.56 16.72 -16.38
CA VAL A 150 -0.71 17.34 -17.38
C VAL A 150 0.75 16.94 -17.11
N PRO A 151 1.40 16.20 -18.04
CA PRO A 151 2.68 15.55 -17.75
C PRO A 151 3.90 16.49 -17.90
N ALA A 152 3.76 17.58 -18.65
CA ALA A 152 4.80 18.55 -18.94
C ALA A 152 4.18 19.88 -19.42
N ASP A 153 4.97 20.93 -19.53
CA ASP A 153 4.45 22.21 -20.03
C ASP A 153 4.25 22.16 -21.55
N GLY A 154 3.12 22.64 -22.01
CA GLY A 154 2.77 22.57 -23.44
C GLY A 154 1.89 23.71 -23.93
N ARG A 155 1.89 23.90 -25.24
CA ARG A 155 1.02 24.81 -26.00
C ARG A 155 -0.18 24.03 -26.55
N ILE A 156 -1.39 24.50 -26.25
CA ILE A 156 -2.63 23.87 -26.70
C ILE A 156 -2.76 24.00 -28.21
N LEU A 157 -3.02 22.89 -28.89
CA LEU A 157 -3.27 22.80 -30.33
C LEU A 157 -4.78 22.72 -30.62
N THR A 158 -5.52 21.92 -29.83
CA THR A 158 -6.96 21.78 -29.91
C THR A 158 -7.57 21.81 -28.52
N SER A 159 -8.79 22.38 -28.41
CA SER A 159 -9.54 22.41 -27.15
C SER A 159 -11.03 22.21 -27.43
N ALA A 160 -11.62 21.16 -26.86
CA ALA A 160 -13.07 20.90 -26.86
C ALA A 160 -13.58 21.12 -25.43
N SER A 161 -13.89 22.36 -25.10
CA SER A 161 -14.39 22.81 -23.77
C SER A 161 -13.46 22.42 -22.62
N MET A 162 -12.13 22.30 -22.84
CA MET A 162 -11.17 21.85 -21.85
C MET A 162 -11.06 22.85 -20.70
N LYS A 163 -11.16 22.34 -19.45
CA LYS A 163 -10.90 23.11 -18.23
C LYS A 163 -9.83 22.40 -17.41
N ILE A 164 -8.88 23.17 -16.90
CA ILE A 164 -7.73 22.65 -16.14
C ILE A 164 -7.68 23.33 -14.77
N GLU A 165 -7.50 22.53 -13.73
CA GLU A 165 -7.21 23.00 -12.39
C GLU A 165 -5.70 23.21 -12.25
N GLU A 166 -5.30 24.47 -11.99
CA GLU A 166 -3.91 24.90 -11.91
C GLU A 166 -3.51 25.36 -10.49
N ALA A 167 -4.27 24.92 -9.48
CA ALA A 167 -4.09 25.34 -8.09
C ALA A 167 -2.67 25.16 -7.55
N ALA A 168 -1.96 24.13 -8.00
CA ALA A 168 -0.59 23.85 -7.60
C ALA A 168 0.42 24.94 -8.02
N LEU A 169 0.10 25.69 -9.10
CA LEU A 169 0.96 26.73 -9.67
C LEU A 169 0.43 28.13 -9.40
N THR A 170 -0.88 28.33 -9.45
CA THR A 170 -1.52 29.64 -9.34
C THR A 170 -2.08 29.93 -7.95
N GLY A 171 -2.29 28.88 -7.13
CA GLY A 171 -2.98 28.97 -5.83
C GLY A 171 -4.51 29.10 -5.93
N GLU A 172 -5.08 29.15 -7.16
CA GLU A 172 -6.51 29.28 -7.38
C GLU A 172 -7.14 27.90 -7.67
N SER A 173 -8.13 27.51 -6.87
CA SER A 173 -8.82 26.22 -7.00
C SER A 173 -9.93 26.19 -8.06
N VAL A 174 -10.22 27.32 -8.71
CA VAL A 174 -11.25 27.39 -9.76
C VAL A 174 -10.66 26.94 -11.09
N PRO A 175 -11.26 25.91 -11.77
CA PRO A 175 -10.75 25.44 -13.04
C PRO A 175 -10.77 26.50 -14.12
N VAL A 176 -9.65 26.66 -14.83
CA VAL A 176 -9.46 27.65 -15.90
C VAL A 176 -9.87 27.07 -17.25
N SER A 177 -10.76 27.75 -17.95
CA SER A 177 -11.12 27.38 -19.34
C SER A 177 -9.95 27.65 -20.28
N LYS A 178 -9.63 26.66 -21.10
CA LYS A 178 -8.48 26.68 -22.05
C LYS A 178 -8.94 26.87 -23.48
N PHE A 179 -8.20 27.69 -24.22
CA PHE A 179 -8.47 27.99 -25.64
C PHE A 179 -7.16 28.01 -26.46
N ILE A 180 -7.31 28.17 -27.79
CA ILE A 180 -6.17 28.08 -28.72
C ILE A 180 -5.67 29.44 -29.17
N ASP A 181 -6.42 30.54 -28.94
CA ASP A 181 -6.10 31.87 -29.42
C ASP A 181 -4.78 32.41 -28.84
N ILE A 182 -4.18 33.31 -29.57
CA ILE A 182 -2.94 34.00 -29.21
C ILE A 182 -3.22 34.96 -28.04
N ILE A 183 -2.34 35.01 -27.08
CA ILE A 183 -2.41 35.98 -25.97
C ILE A 183 -1.50 37.16 -26.26
N ASN A 184 -2.08 38.34 -26.44
CA ASN A 184 -1.33 39.55 -26.69
C ASN A 184 -0.84 40.18 -25.39
N LEU A 185 0.38 40.66 -25.37
CA LEU A 185 0.95 41.42 -24.25
C LEU A 185 0.21 42.78 -24.10
N ALA A 186 -0.20 43.09 -22.91
CA ALA A 186 -0.70 44.44 -22.60
C ALA A 186 0.38 45.50 -22.84
N PRO A 187 0.02 46.70 -23.32
CA PRO A 187 0.99 47.77 -23.56
C PRO A 187 1.85 48.07 -22.30
N GLY A 188 3.16 47.86 -22.39
CA GLY A 188 4.10 48.10 -21.29
C GLY A 188 4.33 46.91 -20.36
N ALA A 189 3.61 45.78 -20.52
CA ALA A 189 3.85 44.55 -19.74
C ALA A 189 5.08 43.80 -20.27
N LYS A 190 5.93 43.36 -19.36
CA LYS A 190 7.10 42.52 -19.72
C LYS A 190 6.73 41.08 -19.95
N ASP A 191 5.66 40.59 -19.35
CA ASP A 191 5.21 39.19 -19.39
C ASP A 191 3.71 39.09 -19.04
N VAL A 192 3.11 37.90 -19.32
CA VAL A 192 1.72 37.56 -18.91
C VAL A 192 1.80 36.68 -17.66
N PRO A 193 1.04 36.98 -16.59
CA PRO A 193 0.98 36.13 -15.40
C PRO A 193 0.60 34.69 -15.76
N LEU A 194 1.11 33.70 -15.03
CA LEU A 194 0.96 32.29 -15.35
C LEU A 194 -0.52 31.86 -15.47
N GLY A 195 -1.38 32.29 -14.52
CA GLY A 195 -2.81 32.00 -14.52
C GLY A 195 -3.61 32.60 -15.69
N ASP A 196 -3.06 33.64 -16.35
CA ASP A 196 -3.67 34.28 -17.52
C ASP A 196 -3.24 33.68 -18.87
N ARG A 197 -2.27 32.72 -18.85
CA ARG A 197 -1.80 32.04 -20.09
C ARG A 197 -2.75 30.89 -20.43
N LYS A 198 -3.98 31.22 -20.80
CA LYS A 198 -5.06 30.25 -20.99
C LYS A 198 -4.91 29.33 -22.20
N ASN A 199 -3.92 29.57 -23.07
CA ASN A 199 -3.59 28.72 -24.21
C ASN A 199 -2.37 27.81 -23.97
N MET A 200 -1.91 27.72 -22.70
CA MET A 200 -0.87 26.82 -22.25
C MET A 200 -1.41 25.79 -21.26
N VAL A 201 -0.73 24.68 -21.13
CA VAL A 201 -0.90 23.67 -20.08
C VAL A 201 0.39 23.52 -19.31
N TYR A 202 0.33 23.20 -18.03
CA TYR A 202 1.48 23.17 -17.14
C TYR A 202 1.58 21.86 -16.38
N MET A 203 2.82 21.36 -16.22
CA MET A 203 3.12 20.15 -15.45
C MET A 203 2.52 20.21 -14.04
N GLY A 204 1.88 19.13 -13.62
CA GLY A 204 1.30 19.03 -12.28
C GLY A 204 -0.11 19.60 -12.14
N SER A 205 -0.68 20.17 -13.23
CA SER A 205 -2.08 20.56 -13.32
C SER A 205 -2.96 19.38 -13.72
N THR A 206 -4.28 19.51 -13.57
CA THR A 206 -5.24 18.44 -13.82
C THR A 206 -6.32 18.89 -14.78
N VAL A 207 -6.62 18.07 -15.79
CA VAL A 207 -7.79 18.29 -16.69
C VAL A 207 -9.05 17.82 -15.97
N VAL A 208 -9.93 18.76 -15.62
CA VAL A 208 -11.19 18.45 -14.89
C VAL A 208 -12.41 18.32 -15.80
N TYR A 209 -12.34 18.88 -17.01
CA TYR A 209 -13.46 18.82 -17.97
C TYR A 209 -12.98 18.95 -19.42
N GLY A 210 -13.68 18.29 -20.34
CA GLY A 210 -13.39 18.37 -21.77
C GLY A 210 -12.16 17.57 -22.20
N ARG A 211 -11.67 17.86 -23.42
CA ARG A 211 -10.48 17.21 -24.00
C ARG A 211 -9.74 18.17 -24.93
N GLY A 212 -8.47 17.86 -25.18
CA GLY A 212 -7.66 18.64 -26.13
C GLY A 212 -6.34 17.98 -26.45
N THR A 213 -5.57 18.61 -27.32
CA THR A 213 -4.18 18.20 -27.59
C THR A 213 -3.25 19.37 -27.33
N ALA A 214 -2.04 19.09 -26.89
CA ALA A 214 -1.02 20.09 -26.66
C ALA A 214 0.35 19.59 -27.14
N VAL A 215 1.17 20.46 -27.72
CA VAL A 215 2.57 20.15 -28.01
C VAL A 215 3.43 20.53 -26.82
N ILE A 216 4.28 19.61 -26.39
CA ILE A 216 5.19 19.80 -25.26
C ILE A 216 6.28 20.82 -25.63
N THR A 217 6.42 21.86 -24.80
CA THR A 217 7.35 22.97 -24.97
C THR A 217 8.49 22.98 -23.95
N ALA A 218 8.28 22.36 -22.79
CA ALA A 218 9.31 22.20 -21.75
C ALA A 218 9.08 20.91 -20.96
N THR A 219 10.15 20.25 -20.51
CA THR A 219 10.14 19.00 -19.74
C THR A 219 11.01 19.11 -18.49
N GLY A 220 10.71 18.32 -17.46
CA GLY A 220 11.50 18.21 -16.24
C GLY A 220 11.75 19.53 -15.53
N MET A 221 13.01 19.86 -15.27
CA MET A 221 13.41 21.09 -14.55
C MET A 221 13.18 22.38 -15.33
N ASP A 222 12.98 22.31 -16.64
CA ASP A 222 12.69 23.47 -17.47
C ASP A 222 11.20 23.88 -17.42
N THR A 223 10.31 23.07 -16.85
CA THR A 223 8.90 23.39 -16.64
C THR A 223 8.71 24.47 -15.57
N GLU A 224 7.56 25.12 -15.54
CA GLU A 224 7.24 26.07 -14.46
C GLU A 224 7.23 25.40 -13.08
N MET A 225 6.75 24.16 -12.99
CA MET A 225 6.84 23.33 -11.79
C MET A 225 8.30 23.00 -11.43
N GLY A 226 9.15 22.73 -12.42
CA GLY A 226 10.57 22.45 -12.22
C GLY A 226 11.32 23.64 -11.61
N LYS A 227 11.02 24.85 -12.05
CA LYS A 227 11.60 26.10 -11.50
C LYS A 227 11.19 26.32 -10.03
N ILE A 228 9.97 25.92 -9.65
CA ILE A 228 9.50 25.98 -8.24
C ILE A 228 10.16 24.87 -7.42
N ALA A 229 10.30 23.66 -7.98
CA ALA A 229 10.89 22.51 -7.31
C ALA A 229 12.37 22.75 -6.95
N ASP A 230 13.12 23.46 -7.77
CA ASP A 230 14.50 23.85 -7.47
C ASP A 230 14.59 24.74 -6.21
N ALA A 231 13.59 25.58 -5.97
CA ALA A 231 13.49 26.40 -4.76
C ALA A 231 13.03 25.61 -3.52
N LEU A 232 12.38 24.44 -3.69
CA LEU A 232 11.78 23.61 -2.63
C LEU A 232 12.55 22.30 -2.36
N SER A 233 13.66 22.04 -3.04
CA SER A 233 14.41 20.77 -3.02
C SER A 233 15.01 20.37 -1.65
N THR A 234 14.68 21.07 -0.57
CA THR A 234 15.11 20.80 0.82
C THR A 234 14.03 20.15 1.69
N ALA A 235 12.86 19.79 1.15
CA ALA A 235 11.82 19.15 1.94
C ALA A 235 12.13 17.65 2.11
N GLU A 236 12.61 17.25 3.29
CA GLU A 236 12.83 15.85 3.67
C GLU A 236 11.53 15.02 3.56
N GLN A 237 11.64 13.78 3.07
CA GLN A 237 10.54 12.82 3.13
C GLN A 237 10.16 12.58 4.60
N GLY A 238 8.90 12.77 4.95
CA GLY A 238 8.41 12.64 6.31
C GLY A 238 8.62 11.21 6.88
N GLN A 239 9.13 11.13 8.10
CA GLN A 239 9.29 9.86 8.82
C GLN A 239 7.93 9.23 9.15
N THR A 240 7.84 7.89 9.14
CA THR A 240 6.64 7.20 9.58
C THR A 240 6.38 7.40 11.08
N PRO A 241 5.11 7.34 11.55
CA PRO A 241 4.80 7.43 12.98
C PRO A 241 5.59 6.42 13.82
N LEU A 242 5.82 5.22 13.29
CA LEU A 242 6.63 4.19 13.93
C LEU A 242 8.10 4.62 14.04
N GLN A 243 8.69 5.17 12.98
CA GLN A 243 10.07 5.68 13.01
C GLN A 243 10.23 6.81 14.03
N ILE A 244 9.25 7.71 14.13
CA ILE A 244 9.24 8.79 15.14
C ILE A 244 9.19 8.19 16.55
N LYS A 245 8.30 7.22 16.81
CA LYS A 245 8.19 6.54 18.11
C LYS A 245 9.48 5.78 18.46
N LEU A 246 10.12 5.15 17.47
CA LEU A 246 11.41 4.46 17.66
C LEU A 246 12.55 5.43 17.97
N SER A 247 12.61 6.57 17.28
CA SER A 247 13.58 7.62 17.58
C SER A 247 13.39 8.18 19.00
N GLN A 248 12.16 8.37 19.45
CA GLN A 248 11.86 8.77 20.84
C GLN A 248 12.28 7.69 21.84
N LEU A 249 12.01 6.42 21.53
CA LEU A 249 12.44 5.28 22.36
C LEU A 249 13.97 5.22 22.47
N SER A 250 14.67 5.35 21.36
CA SER A 250 16.14 5.38 21.33
C SER A 250 16.70 6.48 22.23
N LYS A 251 16.13 7.69 22.16
CA LYS A 251 16.53 8.80 23.05
C LYS A 251 16.31 8.49 24.53
N VAL A 252 15.16 7.92 24.88
CA VAL A 252 14.87 7.55 26.29
C VAL A 252 15.84 6.47 26.78
N LEU A 253 16.10 5.45 25.94
CA LEU A 253 17.07 4.41 26.27
C LEU A 253 18.49 4.99 26.44
N THR A 254 18.94 5.87 25.57
CA THR A 254 20.25 6.53 25.67
C THR A 254 20.40 7.29 27.00
N TRP A 255 19.39 8.05 27.42
CA TRP A 255 19.42 8.76 28.70
C TRP A 255 19.42 7.82 29.91
N LEU A 256 18.61 6.74 29.83
CA LEU A 256 18.58 5.70 30.87
C LEU A 256 19.95 5.04 31.04
N VAL A 257 20.55 4.66 29.91
CA VAL A 257 21.88 4.01 29.87
C VAL A 257 22.95 4.94 30.42
N LEU A 258 22.96 6.20 29.99
CA LEU A 258 23.93 7.18 30.51
C LEU A 258 23.78 7.31 32.04
N GLY A 259 22.57 7.33 32.57
CA GLY A 259 22.31 7.35 34.01
C GLY A 259 22.87 6.10 34.71
N ILE A 260 22.66 4.91 34.14
CA ILE A 260 23.19 3.65 34.70
C ILE A 260 24.74 3.63 34.63
N CYS A 261 25.34 4.07 33.53
CA CYS A 261 26.80 4.18 33.39
C CYS A 261 27.40 5.08 34.45
N VAL A 262 26.79 6.24 34.74
CA VAL A 262 27.25 7.14 35.82
C VAL A 262 27.15 6.48 37.18
N VAL A 263 26.06 5.77 37.48
CA VAL A 263 25.88 5.04 38.75
C VAL A 263 26.95 3.97 38.89
N ILE A 264 27.20 3.14 37.87
CA ILE A 264 28.21 2.09 37.90
C ILE A 264 29.60 2.67 38.06
N PHE A 265 29.95 3.69 37.29
CA PHE A 265 31.23 4.39 37.44
C PHE A 265 31.42 4.89 38.85
N ALA A 266 30.43 5.51 39.48
CA ALA A 266 30.49 5.97 40.86
C ALA A 266 30.63 4.81 41.87
N VAL A 267 29.86 3.72 41.68
CA VAL A 267 29.94 2.52 42.56
C VAL A 267 31.33 1.87 42.53
N GLN A 268 31.91 1.75 41.32
CA GLN A 268 33.25 1.20 41.19
C GLN A 268 34.33 2.08 41.83
N LEU A 269 34.29 3.41 41.63
CA LEU A 269 35.18 4.34 42.29
C LEU A 269 35.08 4.28 43.82
N LEU A 270 33.85 4.19 44.36
CA LEU A 270 33.61 4.09 45.81
C LEU A 270 34.20 2.74 46.37
N ARG A 271 34.03 1.67 45.58
CA ARG A 271 34.51 0.34 46.00
C ARG A 271 36.03 0.19 46.00
N ALA A 272 36.69 0.82 45.03
CA ALA A 272 38.13 0.79 44.88
C ALA A 272 38.85 1.57 45.98
N GLY A 273 38.16 2.42 46.76
CA GLY A 273 38.69 3.17 47.89
C GLY A 273 39.79 4.19 47.56
N GLY A 274 39.94 4.56 46.25
CA GLY A 274 40.93 5.54 45.82
C GLY A 274 40.78 5.96 44.37
N PHE A 275 41.33 7.10 44.00
CA PHE A 275 41.34 7.64 42.62
C PHE A 275 42.72 7.38 41.98
N SER A 276 43.12 6.10 41.79
CA SER A 276 44.28 5.84 40.92
C SER A 276 43.84 5.90 39.45
N PHE A 277 44.77 6.18 38.55
CA PHE A 277 44.49 6.25 37.10
C PHE A 277 43.92 4.94 36.59
N ASP A 278 44.46 3.78 37.01
CA ASP A 278 43.98 2.45 36.59
C ASP A 278 42.55 2.16 37.05
N VAL A 279 42.18 2.56 38.29
CA VAL A 279 40.82 2.42 38.81
C VAL A 279 39.79 3.25 38.02
N VAL A 280 40.15 4.49 37.72
CA VAL A 280 39.28 5.38 36.92
C VAL A 280 39.09 4.79 35.55
N LEU A 281 40.13 4.28 34.93
CA LEU A 281 40.13 3.74 33.60
C LEU A 281 39.35 2.43 33.50
N ASN A 282 39.61 1.45 34.39
CA ASN A 282 38.81 0.21 34.43
C ASN A 282 37.33 0.48 34.69
N SER A 283 37.01 1.44 35.57
CA SER A 283 35.63 1.87 35.81
C SER A 283 35.00 2.48 34.59
N PHE A 284 35.77 3.25 33.80
CA PHE A 284 35.32 3.80 32.53
C PHE A 284 35.06 2.71 31.48
N MET A 285 35.96 1.74 31.33
CA MET A 285 35.81 0.62 30.40
C MET A 285 34.56 -0.23 30.70
N VAL A 286 34.24 -0.46 31.96
CA VAL A 286 33.00 -1.15 32.37
C VAL A 286 31.77 -0.30 32.05
N ALA A 287 31.84 1.00 32.27
CA ALA A 287 30.76 1.90 31.89
C ALA A 287 30.53 1.93 30.36
N VAL A 288 31.63 1.89 29.58
CA VAL A 288 31.57 1.77 28.11
C VAL A 288 30.98 0.43 27.69
N SER A 289 31.40 -0.68 28.32
CA SER A 289 30.79 -2.00 28.04
C SER A 289 29.30 -2.00 28.23
N LEU A 290 28.82 -1.40 29.32
CA LEU A 290 27.40 -1.28 29.61
C LEU A 290 26.69 -0.38 28.61
N ALA A 291 27.32 0.72 28.18
CA ALA A 291 26.76 1.60 27.15
C ALA A 291 26.54 0.85 25.82
N VAL A 292 27.51 0.05 25.42
CA VAL A 292 27.45 -0.83 24.24
C VAL A 292 26.32 -1.84 24.37
N ALA A 293 26.25 -2.56 25.48
CA ALA A 293 25.21 -3.55 25.77
C ALA A 293 23.78 -3.03 25.73
N ALA A 294 23.62 -1.77 26.09
CA ALA A 294 22.27 -1.23 26.34
C ALA A 294 21.59 -0.62 25.12
N ILE A 295 22.29 -0.40 24.02
CA ILE A 295 21.70 0.22 22.83
C ILE A 295 21.50 -0.82 21.75
N PRO A 296 20.23 -1.05 21.31
CA PRO A 296 19.96 -2.04 20.26
C PRO A 296 20.46 -1.52 18.91
N GLU A 297 21.68 -1.92 18.56
CA GLU A 297 22.22 -1.67 17.23
C GLU A 297 21.33 -2.34 16.17
N GLY A 298 21.13 -1.69 15.07
CA GLY A 298 20.32 -2.24 13.97
C GLY A 298 18.79 -2.15 14.12
N LEU A 299 18.23 -1.67 15.25
CA LEU A 299 16.77 -1.57 15.42
C LEU A 299 16.09 -0.78 14.30
N ALA A 300 16.63 0.39 13.96
CA ALA A 300 16.09 1.23 12.89
C ALA A 300 16.25 0.56 11.51
N ALA A 301 17.39 -0.10 11.27
CA ALA A 301 17.66 -0.82 10.04
C ALA A 301 16.74 -2.03 9.88
N VAL A 302 16.53 -2.83 10.93
CA VAL A 302 15.57 -3.96 10.92
C VAL A 302 14.18 -3.49 10.56
N VAL A 303 13.68 -2.42 11.18
CA VAL A 303 12.34 -1.87 10.90
C VAL A 303 12.22 -1.43 9.44
N THR A 304 13.22 -0.72 8.92
CA THR A 304 13.23 -0.25 7.53
C THR A 304 13.25 -1.41 6.54
N VAL A 305 14.06 -2.44 6.79
CA VAL A 305 14.12 -3.65 5.95
C VAL A 305 12.79 -4.42 5.99
N VAL A 306 12.20 -4.58 7.17
CA VAL A 306 10.90 -5.28 7.32
C VAL A 306 9.77 -4.54 6.59
N LEU A 307 9.73 -3.20 6.71
CA LEU A 307 8.79 -2.37 5.95
C LEU A 307 8.99 -2.54 4.44
N SER A 308 10.24 -2.50 3.96
CA SER A 308 10.57 -2.66 2.54
C SER A 308 10.14 -4.03 1.98
N ILE A 309 10.41 -5.12 2.72
CA ILE A 309 9.95 -6.47 2.35
C ILE A 309 8.42 -6.53 2.32
N GLY A 310 7.76 -5.92 3.31
CA GLY A 310 6.32 -5.87 3.40
C GLY A 310 5.68 -5.15 2.22
N VAL A 311 6.20 -3.98 1.85
CA VAL A 311 5.74 -3.21 0.69
C VAL A 311 5.94 -4.00 -0.61
N THR A 312 7.07 -4.69 -0.76
CA THR A 312 7.31 -5.57 -1.91
C THR A 312 6.28 -6.71 -2.00
N ASN A 313 5.89 -7.28 -0.86
CA ASN A 313 4.87 -8.33 -0.83
C ASN A 313 3.46 -7.77 -1.13
N MET A 314 3.13 -6.57 -0.65
CA MET A 314 1.87 -5.88 -1.00
C MET A 314 1.79 -5.63 -2.51
N SER A 315 2.87 -5.14 -3.12
CA SER A 315 2.93 -4.91 -4.57
C SER A 315 2.74 -6.19 -5.39
N ARG A 316 3.32 -7.31 -4.95
CA ARG A 316 3.10 -8.62 -5.59
C ARG A 316 1.65 -9.12 -5.50
N ARG A 317 0.88 -8.57 -4.57
CA ARG A 317 -0.55 -8.83 -4.38
C ARG A 317 -1.42 -7.69 -4.93
N ASN A 318 -0.95 -6.96 -5.93
CA ASN A 318 -1.63 -5.85 -6.60
C ASN A 318 -1.90 -4.60 -5.74
N ALA A 319 -1.37 -4.51 -4.54
CA ALA A 319 -1.48 -3.32 -3.68
C ALA A 319 -0.19 -2.49 -3.77
N ILE A 320 -0.18 -1.45 -4.61
CA ILE A 320 0.98 -0.60 -4.85
C ILE A 320 0.97 0.53 -3.82
N ILE A 321 1.90 0.48 -2.88
CA ILE A 321 2.03 1.50 -1.83
C ILE A 321 2.83 2.69 -2.36
N ARG A 322 2.26 3.88 -2.27
CA ARG A 322 2.91 5.14 -2.66
C ARG A 322 3.56 5.87 -1.49
N ARG A 323 3.02 5.71 -0.27
CA ARG A 323 3.55 6.31 0.95
C ARG A 323 3.77 5.24 2.01
N LEU A 324 4.98 5.14 2.55
CA LEU A 324 5.33 4.14 3.57
C LEU A 324 4.49 4.25 4.85
N THR A 325 4.03 5.46 5.18
CA THR A 325 3.13 5.71 6.32
C THR A 325 1.82 4.93 6.21
N ALA A 326 1.34 4.67 5.00
CA ALA A 326 0.11 3.93 4.75
C ALA A 326 0.19 2.47 5.23
N VAL A 327 1.37 1.84 5.18
CA VAL A 327 1.56 0.45 5.59
C VAL A 327 1.20 0.23 7.06
N GLU A 328 1.66 1.13 7.94
CA GLU A 328 1.33 1.07 9.36
C GLU A 328 -0.16 1.36 9.61
N THR A 329 -0.69 2.37 8.90
CA THR A 329 -2.08 2.82 9.05
C THR A 329 -3.06 1.75 8.56
N LEU A 330 -2.74 1.04 7.45
CA LEU A 330 -3.53 -0.09 6.92
C LEU A 330 -3.74 -1.17 7.97
N GLY A 331 -2.71 -1.55 8.72
CA GLY A 331 -2.84 -2.53 9.80
C GLY A 331 -3.76 -2.09 10.96
N CYS A 332 -4.10 -0.79 11.03
CA CYS A 332 -5.02 -0.21 12.02
C CYS A 332 -6.41 0.08 11.45
N ALA A 333 -6.67 -0.16 10.16
CA ALA A 333 -7.93 0.18 9.51
C ALA A 333 -9.13 -0.42 10.25
N GLN A 334 -10.13 0.42 10.51
CA GLN A 334 -11.37 0.08 11.20
C GLN A 334 -12.60 0.27 10.31
N ILE A 335 -12.52 1.22 9.39
CA ILE A 335 -13.58 1.56 8.44
C ILE A 335 -12.99 1.53 7.04
N ILE A 336 -13.70 0.89 6.10
CA ILE A 336 -13.37 0.95 4.68
C ILE A 336 -14.58 1.49 3.95
N CYS A 337 -14.51 2.76 3.53
CA CYS A 337 -15.50 3.40 2.67
C CYS A 337 -15.16 3.03 1.23
N SER A 338 -16.01 2.25 0.59
CA SER A 338 -15.81 1.78 -0.78
C SER A 338 -16.83 2.37 -1.73
N ASP A 339 -16.36 2.87 -2.86
CA ASP A 339 -17.26 3.06 -4.01
C ASP A 339 -17.76 1.69 -4.49
N LYS A 340 -18.98 1.66 -5.03
CA LYS A 340 -19.56 0.42 -5.54
C LYS A 340 -18.92 0.01 -6.87
N THR A 341 -18.94 0.95 -7.83
CA THR A 341 -18.54 0.70 -9.21
C THR A 341 -17.04 0.46 -9.30
N CYS A 342 -16.61 -0.44 -10.16
CA CYS A 342 -15.21 -0.85 -10.37
C CYS A 342 -14.57 -1.56 -9.18
N THR A 343 -14.94 -1.25 -7.92
CA THR A 343 -14.28 -1.78 -6.72
C THR A 343 -14.98 -3.03 -6.17
N LEU A 344 -16.30 -2.93 -5.89
CA LEU A 344 -17.11 -4.06 -5.42
C LEU A 344 -17.68 -4.86 -6.58
N THR A 345 -17.93 -4.21 -7.73
CA THR A 345 -18.47 -4.80 -8.94
C THR A 345 -17.43 -4.86 -10.06
N GLN A 346 -17.75 -5.62 -11.13
CA GLN A 346 -16.84 -5.86 -12.25
C GLN A 346 -16.77 -4.69 -13.25
N ASN A 347 -17.60 -3.65 -13.09
CA ASN A 347 -17.81 -2.56 -14.07
C ASN A 347 -18.18 -3.10 -15.46
N ARG A 348 -18.96 -4.16 -15.49
CA ARG A 348 -19.38 -4.83 -16.71
C ARG A 348 -20.83 -5.25 -16.57
N MET A 349 -21.72 -4.60 -17.33
CA MET A 349 -23.12 -5.04 -17.40
C MET A 349 -23.20 -6.47 -17.96
N THR A 350 -24.01 -7.30 -17.31
CA THR A 350 -24.23 -8.70 -17.68
C THR A 350 -25.71 -9.02 -17.60
N VAL A 351 -26.25 -9.66 -18.64
CA VAL A 351 -27.63 -10.19 -18.63
C VAL A 351 -27.66 -11.43 -17.74
N THR A 352 -28.52 -11.40 -16.72
CA THR A 352 -28.66 -12.50 -15.76
C THR A 352 -29.98 -13.25 -15.91
N ASP A 353 -31.00 -12.57 -16.28
CA ASP A 353 -32.37 -13.12 -16.39
C ASP A 353 -33.08 -12.64 -17.65
N THR A 354 -33.96 -13.45 -18.17
CA THR A 354 -34.83 -13.13 -19.32
C THR A 354 -36.27 -13.55 -19.05
N TRP A 355 -37.21 -12.74 -19.49
CA TRP A 355 -38.64 -13.06 -19.51
C TRP A 355 -39.15 -13.00 -20.93
N THR A 356 -39.35 -14.15 -21.58
CA THR A 356 -39.76 -14.29 -22.96
C THR A 356 -40.15 -15.75 -23.25
N ASP A 357 -40.99 -15.96 -24.26
CA ASP A 357 -41.28 -17.28 -24.80
C ASP A 357 -40.28 -17.70 -25.89
N ASP A 358 -39.53 -16.76 -26.43
CA ASP A 358 -38.51 -17.02 -27.49
C ASP A 358 -37.21 -16.33 -27.20
N PRO A 359 -36.31 -16.99 -26.43
CA PRO A 359 -35.02 -16.43 -26.08
C PRO A 359 -34.12 -16.09 -27.27
N ILE A 360 -34.22 -16.84 -28.35
CA ILE A 360 -33.45 -16.63 -29.57
C ILE A 360 -33.89 -15.34 -30.29
N LEU A 361 -35.21 -15.13 -30.43
CA LEU A 361 -35.73 -13.93 -31.05
C LEU A 361 -35.43 -12.70 -30.18
N LEU A 362 -35.56 -12.81 -28.86
CA LEU A 362 -35.24 -11.73 -27.95
C LEU A 362 -33.75 -11.31 -28.08
N ALA A 363 -32.86 -12.28 -28.01
CA ALA A 363 -31.41 -12.02 -28.12
C ALA A 363 -31.01 -11.47 -29.49
N LYS A 364 -31.60 -11.98 -30.59
CA LYS A 364 -31.45 -11.46 -31.97
C LYS A 364 -31.90 -10.01 -32.06
N ALA A 365 -33.10 -9.70 -31.57
CA ALA A 365 -33.64 -8.33 -31.59
C ALA A 365 -32.75 -7.35 -30.83
N MET A 366 -32.27 -7.76 -29.64
CA MET A 366 -31.39 -6.96 -28.80
C MET A 366 -30.03 -6.73 -29.45
N ALA A 367 -29.43 -7.76 -30.06
CA ALA A 367 -28.11 -7.65 -30.72
C ALA A 367 -28.19 -6.80 -32.00
N LEU A 368 -29.20 -6.99 -32.84
CA LEU A 368 -29.38 -6.20 -34.08
C LEU A 368 -29.70 -4.73 -33.78
N CYS A 369 -30.45 -4.47 -32.73
CA CYS A 369 -30.75 -3.11 -32.28
C CYS A 369 -29.66 -2.58 -31.32
N SER A 370 -28.37 -2.85 -31.60
CA SER A 370 -27.22 -2.39 -30.80
C SER A 370 -26.06 -2.00 -31.70
N ASP A 371 -25.30 -0.97 -31.26
CA ASP A 371 -24.14 -0.45 -31.97
C ASP A 371 -22.81 -1.09 -31.47
N ALA A 372 -22.85 -1.81 -30.32
CA ALA A 372 -21.71 -2.55 -29.81
C ALA A 372 -21.27 -3.65 -30.82
N LYS A 373 -19.94 -3.81 -30.93
CA LYS A 373 -19.31 -4.74 -31.87
C LYS A 373 -18.58 -5.85 -31.13
N ARG A 374 -18.66 -7.07 -31.67
CA ARG A 374 -17.87 -8.21 -31.21
C ARG A 374 -17.47 -9.06 -32.40
N SER A 375 -16.19 -9.00 -32.77
CA SER A 375 -15.62 -9.80 -33.85
C SER A 375 -15.11 -11.15 -33.37
N LEU A 376 -14.97 -12.11 -34.27
CA LEU A 376 -14.39 -13.43 -33.97
C LEU A 376 -12.99 -13.27 -33.36
N GLY A 377 -12.81 -13.80 -32.14
CA GLY A 377 -11.56 -13.69 -31.35
C GLY A 377 -11.56 -12.61 -30.27
N MET A 378 -12.55 -11.75 -30.19
CA MET A 378 -12.70 -10.84 -29.08
C MET A 378 -13.33 -11.56 -27.86
N HIS A 379 -12.76 -11.36 -26.68
CA HIS A 379 -13.28 -11.94 -25.43
C HIS A 379 -14.62 -11.34 -24.99
N SER A 380 -14.89 -10.09 -25.36
CA SER A 380 -16.10 -9.34 -25.01
C SER A 380 -16.46 -8.33 -26.09
N ALA A 381 -17.73 -7.91 -26.15
CA ALA A 381 -18.16 -6.84 -27.05
C ALA A 381 -17.60 -5.50 -26.59
N GLU A 382 -17.27 -4.65 -27.56
CA GLU A 382 -16.83 -3.27 -27.35
C GLU A 382 -17.96 -2.31 -27.73
N GLY A 383 -18.24 -1.31 -26.89
CA GLY A 383 -19.28 -0.32 -27.05
C GLY A 383 -19.84 0.17 -25.73
N GLU A 384 -21.02 0.80 -25.76
CA GLU A 384 -21.73 1.22 -24.55
C GLU A 384 -22.01 -0.02 -23.67
N PRO A 385 -21.77 0.04 -22.34
CA PRO A 385 -21.86 -1.14 -21.46
C PRO A 385 -23.15 -1.94 -21.53
N THR A 386 -24.29 -1.24 -21.68
CA THR A 386 -25.62 -1.89 -21.82
C THR A 386 -25.70 -2.68 -23.13
N GLU A 387 -25.28 -2.08 -24.22
CA GLU A 387 -25.30 -2.72 -25.55
C GLU A 387 -24.29 -3.86 -25.65
N ALA A 388 -23.09 -3.67 -25.07
CA ALA A 388 -22.10 -4.72 -24.97
C ALA A 388 -22.63 -5.97 -24.23
N ALA A 389 -23.43 -5.74 -23.16
CA ALA A 389 -24.10 -6.84 -22.45
C ALA A 389 -25.08 -7.62 -23.32
N LEU A 390 -25.88 -6.90 -24.15
CA LEU A 390 -26.84 -7.51 -25.06
C LEU A 390 -26.14 -8.36 -26.14
N VAL A 391 -25.09 -7.83 -26.74
CA VAL A 391 -24.28 -8.53 -27.76
C VAL A 391 -23.56 -9.75 -27.17
N ASN A 392 -23.03 -9.64 -25.94
CA ASN A 392 -22.41 -10.76 -25.25
C ASN A 392 -23.44 -11.86 -24.92
N HIS A 393 -24.64 -11.50 -24.47
CA HIS A 393 -25.72 -12.45 -24.22
C HIS A 393 -26.16 -13.19 -25.51
N ALA A 394 -26.26 -12.47 -26.64
CA ALA A 394 -26.57 -13.08 -27.93
C ALA A 394 -25.45 -14.06 -28.36
N HIS A 395 -24.17 -13.69 -28.15
CA HIS A 395 -23.03 -14.57 -28.43
C HIS A 395 -23.06 -15.86 -27.58
N ASP A 396 -23.47 -15.77 -26.31
CA ASP A 396 -23.59 -16.95 -25.44
C ASP A 396 -24.69 -17.93 -25.94
N LEU A 397 -25.69 -17.39 -26.63
CA LEU A 397 -26.72 -18.16 -27.34
C LEU A 397 -26.29 -18.55 -28.76
N ARG A 398 -25.02 -18.38 -29.14
CA ARG A 398 -24.42 -18.65 -30.46
C ARG A 398 -24.97 -17.80 -31.60
N LEU A 399 -25.49 -16.61 -31.30
CA LEU A 399 -25.85 -15.58 -32.24
C LEU A 399 -24.71 -14.56 -32.36
N TYR A 400 -23.85 -14.75 -33.36
CA TYR A 400 -22.66 -13.92 -33.54
C TYR A 400 -23.00 -12.62 -34.24
N LYS A 401 -22.60 -11.49 -33.66
CA LYS A 401 -22.94 -10.14 -34.13
C LYS A 401 -22.51 -9.91 -35.58
N ASP A 402 -21.31 -10.32 -35.96
CA ASP A 402 -20.79 -10.16 -37.33
C ASP A 402 -21.62 -10.96 -38.35
N GLU A 403 -22.07 -12.17 -37.99
CA GLU A 403 -22.93 -12.99 -38.83
C GLU A 403 -24.34 -12.38 -38.88
N LEU A 404 -24.88 -11.87 -37.78
CA LEU A 404 -26.18 -11.22 -37.77
C LEU A 404 -26.19 -9.97 -38.65
N ASP A 405 -25.14 -9.12 -38.56
CA ASP A 405 -25.05 -7.91 -39.37
C ASP A 405 -24.83 -8.20 -40.85
N ALA A 406 -24.12 -9.29 -41.17
CA ALA A 406 -23.95 -9.73 -42.55
C ALA A 406 -25.24 -10.33 -43.17
N ASN A 407 -25.97 -11.13 -42.39
CA ASN A 407 -27.20 -11.78 -42.85
C ASN A 407 -28.42 -10.85 -42.82
N TYR A 408 -28.44 -9.87 -41.91
CA TYR A 408 -29.54 -8.95 -41.70
C TYR A 408 -29.03 -7.49 -41.71
N PRO A 409 -28.60 -6.98 -42.87
CA PRO A 409 -28.01 -5.66 -42.95
C PRO A 409 -29.00 -4.55 -42.51
N ARG A 410 -28.50 -3.62 -41.69
CA ARG A 410 -29.25 -2.45 -41.24
C ARG A 410 -29.46 -1.50 -42.42
N ILE A 411 -30.70 -1.13 -42.67
CA ILE A 411 -31.08 -0.20 -43.78
C ILE A 411 -31.54 1.15 -43.27
N GLY A 412 -31.84 1.28 -41.97
CA GLY A 412 -32.21 2.55 -41.32
C GLY A 412 -32.34 2.42 -39.83
N GLU A 413 -32.39 3.55 -39.14
CA GLU A 413 -32.51 3.60 -37.71
C GLU A 413 -33.13 4.88 -37.17
N ALA A 414 -33.79 4.80 -36.00
CA ALA A 414 -34.05 5.90 -35.10
C ALA A 414 -33.14 5.72 -33.87
N PRO A 415 -32.11 6.54 -33.69
CA PRO A 415 -31.11 6.36 -32.62
C PRO A 415 -31.76 6.54 -31.24
N PHE A 416 -31.05 6.08 -30.21
CA PHE A 416 -31.51 6.18 -28.82
C PHE A 416 -31.74 7.64 -28.41
N ASP A 417 -32.89 7.89 -27.81
CA ASP A 417 -33.24 9.18 -27.24
C ASP A 417 -33.70 9.03 -25.79
N SER A 418 -33.17 9.87 -24.92
CA SER A 418 -33.44 9.79 -23.48
C SER A 418 -34.87 10.18 -23.07
N GLY A 419 -35.54 10.96 -23.88
CA GLY A 419 -36.94 11.34 -23.67
C GLY A 419 -37.90 10.21 -24.03
N ARG A 420 -37.67 9.54 -25.14
CA ARG A 420 -38.45 8.37 -25.60
C ARG A 420 -37.99 7.08 -24.89
N LYS A 421 -36.76 7.03 -24.41
CA LYS A 421 -36.11 5.87 -23.76
C LYS A 421 -36.13 4.61 -24.63
N MET A 422 -36.01 4.75 -25.94
CA MET A 422 -35.98 3.63 -26.89
C MET A 422 -35.13 3.95 -28.12
N MET A 423 -34.77 2.89 -28.83
CA MET A 423 -34.01 2.89 -30.08
C MET A 423 -34.65 1.88 -31.03
N SER A 424 -34.71 2.21 -32.33
CA SER A 424 -35.24 1.32 -33.36
C SER A 424 -34.22 1.17 -34.50
N THR A 425 -34.11 -0.04 -35.03
CA THR A 425 -33.29 -0.34 -36.21
C THR A 425 -34.10 -1.15 -37.21
N VAL A 426 -33.91 -0.88 -38.50
CA VAL A 426 -34.62 -1.54 -39.59
C VAL A 426 -33.65 -2.35 -40.41
N HIS A 427 -33.98 -3.61 -40.66
CA HIS A 427 -33.11 -4.58 -41.29
C HIS A 427 -33.75 -5.26 -42.49
N ASN A 428 -32.92 -5.69 -43.44
CA ASN A 428 -33.39 -6.56 -44.55
C ASN A 428 -33.15 -8.02 -44.13
N GLU A 429 -34.22 -8.78 -43.98
CA GLU A 429 -34.21 -10.16 -43.55
C GLU A 429 -34.78 -11.05 -44.67
N ASP A 430 -33.91 -11.68 -45.50
CA ASP A 430 -34.26 -12.54 -46.62
C ASP A 430 -35.27 -11.88 -47.60
N GLY A 431 -35.06 -10.56 -47.86
CA GLY A 431 -35.94 -9.79 -48.76
C GLY A 431 -37.19 -9.23 -48.09
N LYS A 432 -37.37 -9.46 -46.78
CA LYS A 432 -38.43 -8.83 -45.99
C LYS A 432 -37.81 -7.73 -45.13
N THR A 433 -38.57 -6.65 -44.92
CA THR A 433 -38.16 -5.58 -44.01
C THR A 433 -38.66 -5.88 -42.59
N VAL A 434 -37.75 -5.95 -41.62
CA VAL A 434 -38.09 -6.17 -40.22
C VAL A 434 -37.43 -5.05 -39.37
N GLN A 435 -38.21 -4.46 -38.53
CA GLN A 435 -37.76 -3.50 -37.54
C GLN A 435 -37.60 -4.19 -36.18
N TYR A 436 -36.51 -3.86 -35.48
CA TYR A 436 -36.31 -4.21 -34.09
C TYR A 436 -36.22 -2.95 -33.24
N THR A 437 -36.90 -2.98 -32.10
CA THR A 437 -36.96 -1.83 -31.18
C THR A 437 -36.63 -2.32 -29.77
N LYS A 438 -35.66 -1.66 -29.11
CA LYS A 438 -35.35 -1.89 -27.70
C LYS A 438 -35.62 -0.63 -26.87
N GLY A 439 -36.02 -0.78 -25.62
CA GLY A 439 -36.26 0.38 -24.75
C GLY A 439 -36.73 0.02 -23.37
N ALA A 440 -37.03 1.05 -22.58
CA ALA A 440 -37.64 0.87 -21.27
C ALA A 440 -38.96 0.10 -21.42
N THR A 441 -39.09 -1.03 -20.72
CA THR A 441 -40.21 -1.96 -20.92
C THR A 441 -41.56 -1.31 -20.81
N GLU A 442 -41.80 -0.39 -19.89
CA GLU A 442 -43.06 0.32 -19.72
C GLU A 442 -43.37 1.20 -20.92
N MET A 443 -42.42 1.98 -21.43
CA MET A 443 -42.58 2.85 -22.57
C MET A 443 -42.79 2.06 -23.87
N LEU A 444 -42.08 0.91 -23.97
CA LEU A 444 -42.21 0.05 -25.14
C LEU A 444 -43.59 -0.62 -25.21
N LEU A 445 -44.11 -1.09 -24.06
CA LEU A 445 -45.46 -1.70 -23.99
C LEU A 445 -46.57 -0.77 -24.45
N GLU A 446 -46.47 0.52 -24.23
CA GLU A 446 -47.48 1.51 -24.70
C GLU A 446 -47.46 1.69 -26.22
N ARG A 447 -46.37 1.30 -26.90
CA ARG A 447 -46.17 1.34 -28.35
C ARG A 447 -46.52 0.01 -29.05
N CYS A 448 -46.85 -1.04 -28.26
CA CYS A 448 -47.17 -2.37 -28.79
C CYS A 448 -48.66 -2.55 -29.04
N SER A 449 -49.00 -3.07 -30.20
CA SER A 449 -50.33 -3.52 -30.59
C SER A 449 -50.49 -5.04 -30.45
N GLY A 450 -49.38 -5.79 -30.41
CA GLY A 450 -49.35 -7.24 -30.27
C GLY A 450 -48.22 -7.74 -29.38
N TYR A 451 -48.23 -9.05 -29.09
CA TYR A 451 -47.13 -9.74 -28.42
C TYR A 451 -46.86 -11.08 -29.12
N TRP A 452 -45.60 -11.52 -29.02
CA TRP A 452 -45.15 -12.79 -29.62
C TRP A 452 -45.31 -13.93 -28.62
N HIS A 453 -46.05 -14.98 -29.02
CA HIS A 453 -46.26 -16.18 -28.20
C HIS A 453 -46.40 -17.41 -29.09
N GLU A 454 -45.66 -18.48 -28.77
CA GLU A 454 -45.68 -19.75 -29.51
C GLU A 454 -45.54 -19.60 -31.03
N GLY A 455 -44.67 -18.72 -31.52
CA GLY A 455 -44.42 -18.51 -32.94
C GLY A 455 -45.50 -17.70 -33.69
N LYS A 456 -46.41 -17.01 -32.99
CA LYS A 456 -47.51 -16.22 -33.56
C LYS A 456 -47.63 -14.88 -32.86
N ILE A 457 -48.19 -13.92 -33.63
CA ILE A 457 -48.52 -12.59 -33.11
C ILE A 457 -49.94 -12.64 -32.53
N HIS A 458 -50.07 -12.27 -31.27
CA HIS A 458 -51.36 -12.15 -30.59
C HIS A 458 -51.67 -10.66 -30.30
N PRO A 459 -52.91 -10.20 -30.34
CA PRO A 459 -53.28 -8.84 -29.96
C PRO A 459 -52.97 -8.64 -28.46
N ILE A 460 -52.36 -7.50 -28.12
CA ILE A 460 -51.98 -7.21 -26.73
C ILE A 460 -53.24 -6.82 -25.92
N THR A 461 -53.31 -7.34 -24.70
CA THR A 461 -54.44 -7.05 -23.76
C THR A 461 -53.87 -6.32 -22.54
N GLU A 462 -54.73 -5.57 -21.84
CA GLU A 462 -54.30 -4.92 -20.58
C GLU A 462 -53.89 -5.92 -19.51
N GLU A 463 -54.52 -7.09 -19.49
CA GLU A 463 -54.11 -8.18 -18.59
C GLU A 463 -52.68 -8.66 -18.88
N TYR A 464 -52.31 -8.76 -20.16
CA TYR A 464 -50.96 -9.12 -20.56
C TYR A 464 -49.96 -8.03 -20.17
N LYS A 465 -50.30 -6.74 -20.45
CA LYS A 465 -49.44 -5.61 -20.03
C LYS A 465 -49.23 -5.58 -18.53
N GLU A 466 -50.26 -5.83 -17.72
CA GLU A 466 -50.14 -5.86 -16.26
C GLU A 466 -49.25 -7.03 -15.79
N ASN A 467 -49.38 -8.19 -16.46
CA ASN A 467 -48.52 -9.33 -16.20
C ASN A 467 -47.05 -8.99 -16.50
N VAL A 468 -46.75 -8.34 -17.61
CA VAL A 468 -45.40 -7.89 -17.97
C VAL A 468 -44.87 -6.87 -16.94
N ARG A 469 -45.69 -5.87 -16.55
CA ARG A 469 -45.29 -4.87 -15.55
C ARG A 469 -44.96 -5.51 -14.21
N ARG A 470 -45.75 -6.52 -13.78
CA ARG A 470 -45.47 -7.26 -12.51
C ARG A 470 -44.13 -7.96 -12.56
N HIS A 471 -43.84 -8.72 -13.61
CA HIS A 471 -42.54 -9.44 -13.71
C HIS A 471 -41.37 -8.47 -13.93
N ALA A 472 -41.56 -7.40 -14.68
CA ALA A 472 -40.56 -6.36 -14.82
C ALA A 472 -40.23 -5.69 -13.47
N LYS A 473 -41.25 -5.48 -12.63
CA LYS A 473 -41.08 -5.00 -11.26
C LYS A 473 -40.33 -6.00 -10.38
N GLU A 474 -40.63 -7.30 -10.47
CA GLU A 474 -39.89 -8.35 -9.75
C GLU A 474 -38.39 -8.35 -10.10
N PHE A 475 -38.05 -8.07 -11.38
CA PHE A 475 -36.66 -7.90 -11.80
C PHE A 475 -36.06 -6.62 -11.22
N ALA A 476 -36.77 -5.52 -11.28
CA ALA A 476 -36.32 -4.24 -10.72
C ALA A 476 -36.15 -4.30 -9.19
N ASP A 477 -37.02 -5.03 -8.46
CA ASP A 477 -36.90 -5.26 -7.02
C ASP A 477 -35.62 -6.09 -6.64
N ARG A 478 -35.09 -6.87 -7.61
CA ARG A 478 -33.80 -7.55 -7.54
C ARG A 478 -32.62 -6.70 -8.04
N ALA A 479 -32.84 -5.40 -8.20
CA ALA A 479 -31.84 -4.43 -8.72
C ALA A 479 -31.39 -4.69 -10.16
N LEU A 480 -32.15 -5.42 -10.96
CA LEU A 480 -31.85 -5.62 -12.36
C LEU A 480 -32.29 -4.41 -13.18
N ARG A 481 -31.47 -3.95 -14.09
CA ARG A 481 -31.84 -3.01 -15.13
C ARG A 481 -32.66 -3.76 -16.18
N VAL A 482 -33.95 -3.40 -16.31
CA VAL A 482 -34.86 -4.09 -17.20
C VAL A 482 -34.93 -3.38 -18.56
N LEU A 483 -34.73 -4.12 -19.65
CA LEU A 483 -34.80 -3.61 -20.99
C LEU A 483 -35.70 -4.53 -21.84
N GLY A 484 -36.75 -3.96 -22.48
CA GLY A 484 -37.67 -4.68 -23.35
C GLY A 484 -37.24 -4.68 -24.81
N ALA A 485 -37.68 -5.69 -25.56
CA ALA A 485 -37.57 -5.74 -27.01
C ALA A 485 -38.92 -5.99 -27.65
N ALA A 486 -39.09 -5.38 -28.82
CA ALA A 486 -40.23 -5.58 -29.72
C ALA A 486 -39.73 -5.62 -31.16
N PHE A 487 -40.54 -6.15 -32.07
CA PHE A 487 -40.27 -6.10 -33.51
C PHE A 487 -41.53 -5.68 -34.26
N ARG A 488 -41.35 -5.28 -35.53
CA ARG A 488 -42.42 -5.00 -36.46
C ARG A 488 -42.03 -5.50 -37.84
N PRO A 489 -42.83 -6.42 -38.46
CA PRO A 489 -42.66 -6.76 -39.86
C PRO A 489 -43.28 -5.66 -40.72
N TRP A 490 -42.62 -5.28 -41.78
CA TRP A 490 -43.07 -4.30 -42.76
C TRP A 490 -43.34 -4.97 -44.09
N ASP A 491 -44.44 -4.64 -44.74
CA ASP A 491 -44.76 -5.13 -46.11
C ASP A 491 -43.84 -4.52 -47.17
N SER A 492 -43.33 -3.31 -46.88
CA SER A 492 -42.36 -2.58 -47.69
C SER A 492 -41.51 -1.71 -46.80
N ALA A 493 -40.33 -1.26 -47.27
CA ALA A 493 -39.48 -0.36 -46.46
C ALA A 493 -40.27 0.90 -46.04
N PRO A 494 -40.09 1.37 -44.77
CA PRO A 494 -40.73 2.59 -44.28
C PRO A 494 -40.43 3.79 -45.17
N ALA A 495 -41.34 4.76 -45.21
CA ALA A 495 -41.19 5.98 -46.00
C ALA A 495 -40.01 6.86 -45.49
N ASP A 496 -39.79 6.85 -44.18
CA ASP A 496 -38.67 7.47 -43.48
C ASP A 496 -38.33 6.62 -42.25
N TYR A 497 -37.24 7.00 -41.56
CA TYR A 497 -36.73 6.29 -40.35
C TYR A 497 -36.91 7.16 -39.10
N GLU A 498 -37.83 8.11 -39.13
CA GLU A 498 -38.15 8.95 -37.99
C GLU A 498 -38.85 8.13 -36.88
N ALA A 499 -38.70 8.55 -35.64
CA ALA A 499 -39.24 7.82 -34.49
C ALA A 499 -40.77 7.73 -34.50
N GLU A 500 -41.46 8.79 -35.02
CA GLU A 500 -42.89 8.83 -35.19
C GLU A 500 -43.39 7.76 -36.16
N THR A 501 -42.62 7.42 -37.20
CA THR A 501 -42.95 6.38 -38.15
C THR A 501 -42.65 4.99 -37.67
N LEU A 502 -41.57 4.82 -36.90
CA LEU A 502 -41.08 3.51 -36.49
C LEU A 502 -41.71 3.02 -35.17
N GLU A 503 -41.91 3.91 -34.21
CA GLU A 503 -42.18 3.51 -32.82
C GLU A 503 -43.67 3.40 -32.46
N HIS A 504 -44.44 2.69 -33.30
CA HIS A 504 -45.86 2.33 -33.07
C HIS A 504 -46.17 0.99 -33.70
N ASP A 505 -47.30 0.39 -33.33
CA ASP A 505 -47.75 -0.92 -33.79
C ASP A 505 -46.73 -2.04 -33.68
N LEU A 506 -45.95 -1.99 -32.59
CA LEU A 506 -44.90 -2.97 -32.32
C LEU A 506 -45.49 -4.27 -31.77
N VAL A 507 -44.71 -5.36 -31.93
CA VAL A 507 -45.00 -6.70 -31.37
C VAL A 507 -44.01 -6.95 -30.24
N PHE A 508 -44.47 -7.00 -29.00
CA PHE A 508 -43.64 -7.25 -27.84
C PHE A 508 -43.10 -8.66 -27.85
N VAL A 509 -41.77 -8.82 -27.64
CA VAL A 509 -41.08 -10.12 -27.61
C VAL A 509 -40.79 -10.58 -26.18
N GLY A 510 -40.44 -9.66 -25.33
CA GLY A 510 -40.02 -9.95 -23.97
C GLY A 510 -39.09 -8.86 -23.42
N PHE A 511 -38.53 -9.11 -22.29
CA PHE A 511 -37.50 -8.26 -21.67
C PHE A 511 -36.42 -9.07 -21.01
N LEU A 512 -35.30 -8.45 -20.77
CA LEU A 512 -34.18 -9.02 -20.02
C LEU A 512 -33.76 -8.11 -18.86
N GLY A 513 -33.21 -8.74 -17.85
CA GLY A 513 -32.63 -8.08 -16.69
C GLY A 513 -31.11 -8.17 -16.72
N MET A 514 -30.46 -7.07 -16.49
CA MET A 514 -28.98 -6.99 -16.43
C MET A 514 -28.53 -6.25 -15.19
N ILE A 515 -27.36 -6.64 -14.72
CA ILE A 515 -26.71 -6.02 -13.56
C ILE A 515 -25.19 -5.96 -13.80
N ASP A 516 -24.52 -5.03 -13.13
CA ASP A 516 -23.09 -5.08 -12.95
C ASP A 516 -22.80 -6.01 -11.76
N PRO A 517 -22.34 -7.26 -11.99
CA PRO A 517 -22.25 -8.26 -10.94
C PRO A 517 -21.12 -7.95 -9.96
N CYS A 518 -21.33 -8.34 -8.70
CA CYS A 518 -20.29 -8.28 -7.71
C CYS A 518 -19.11 -9.19 -8.10
N ARG A 519 -17.91 -8.80 -7.75
CA ARG A 519 -16.71 -9.65 -7.89
C ARG A 519 -16.82 -10.83 -6.93
N PRO A 520 -16.56 -12.08 -7.35
CA PRO A 520 -16.68 -13.26 -6.49
C PRO A 520 -15.83 -13.16 -5.21
N GLU A 521 -14.65 -12.58 -5.30
CA GLU A 521 -13.69 -12.45 -4.20
C GLU A 521 -14.18 -11.48 -3.11
N VAL A 522 -15.08 -10.56 -3.46
CA VAL A 522 -15.59 -9.55 -2.53
C VAL A 522 -16.45 -10.16 -1.43
N TYR A 523 -17.18 -11.23 -1.72
CA TYR A 523 -18.00 -11.93 -0.70
C TYR A 523 -17.16 -12.44 0.47
N ASP A 524 -16.06 -13.11 0.16
CA ASP A 524 -15.13 -13.60 1.17
C ASP A 524 -14.41 -12.44 1.87
N ALA A 525 -14.01 -11.41 1.13
CA ALA A 525 -13.36 -10.24 1.68
C ALA A 525 -14.24 -9.44 2.67
N ILE A 526 -15.53 -9.27 2.38
CA ILE A 526 -16.49 -8.63 3.30
C ILE A 526 -16.68 -9.46 4.58
N ARG A 527 -16.77 -10.78 4.45
CA ARG A 527 -16.85 -11.68 5.59
C ARG A 527 -15.61 -11.57 6.46
N GLU A 528 -14.42 -11.59 5.86
CA GLU A 528 -13.14 -11.44 6.54
C GLU A 528 -13.01 -10.08 7.23
N CYS A 529 -13.45 -8.98 6.60
CA CYS A 529 -13.51 -7.67 7.24
C CYS A 529 -14.30 -7.71 8.55
N ARG A 530 -15.47 -8.36 8.55
CA ARG A 530 -16.31 -8.47 9.74
C ARG A 530 -15.65 -9.27 10.86
N GLU A 531 -15.06 -10.41 10.51
CA GLU A 531 -14.29 -11.23 11.47
C GLU A 531 -13.11 -10.45 12.04
N ALA A 532 -12.48 -9.62 11.23
CA ALA A 532 -11.36 -8.76 11.61
C ALA A 532 -11.77 -7.50 12.39
N GLY A 533 -13.08 -7.28 12.63
CA GLY A 533 -13.60 -6.09 13.30
C GLY A 533 -13.50 -4.82 12.46
N ILE A 534 -13.43 -4.95 11.12
CA ILE A 534 -13.42 -3.86 10.16
C ILE A 534 -14.81 -3.71 9.60
N ARG A 535 -15.31 -2.48 9.53
CA ARG A 535 -16.64 -2.18 8.99
C ARG A 535 -16.54 -1.65 7.56
N PRO A 536 -17.03 -2.41 6.57
CA PRO A 536 -17.19 -1.90 5.23
C PRO A 536 -18.41 -1.00 5.13
N ILE A 537 -18.29 0.10 4.38
CA ILE A 537 -19.34 1.08 4.10
C ILE A 537 -19.40 1.27 2.58
N MET A 538 -20.58 1.11 2.01
CA MET A 538 -20.80 1.35 0.59
C MET A 538 -21.22 2.81 0.36
N ILE A 539 -20.55 3.46 -0.58
CA ILE A 539 -20.84 4.83 -1.00
C ILE A 539 -20.98 4.83 -2.53
N THR A 540 -22.14 5.21 -3.06
CA THR A 540 -22.38 5.10 -4.51
C THR A 540 -23.27 6.23 -5.05
N GLY A 541 -23.08 6.56 -6.33
CA GLY A 541 -23.99 7.42 -7.10
C GLY A 541 -25.28 6.73 -7.53
N ASP A 542 -25.38 5.41 -7.38
CA ASP A 542 -26.53 4.61 -7.82
C ASP A 542 -27.82 4.88 -7.03
N HIS A 543 -28.93 4.38 -7.59
CA HIS A 543 -30.23 4.42 -6.91
C HIS A 543 -30.20 3.61 -5.61
N ILE A 544 -30.97 4.05 -4.60
CA ILE A 544 -30.95 3.44 -3.28
C ILE A 544 -31.34 1.96 -3.30
N ASP A 545 -32.32 1.58 -4.10
CA ASP A 545 -32.81 0.19 -4.19
C ASP A 545 -31.71 -0.74 -4.72
N THR A 546 -30.98 -0.30 -5.75
CA THR A 546 -29.81 -1.03 -6.29
C THR A 546 -28.71 -1.16 -5.26
N ALA A 547 -28.39 -0.06 -4.57
CA ALA A 547 -27.37 -0.06 -3.53
C ALA A 547 -27.74 -0.98 -2.35
N VAL A 548 -28.98 -0.95 -1.92
CA VAL A 548 -29.54 -1.81 -0.83
C VAL A 548 -29.49 -3.29 -1.21
N ALA A 549 -29.91 -3.64 -2.45
CA ALA A 549 -29.90 -5.03 -2.91
C ALA A 549 -28.48 -5.59 -2.94
N ILE A 550 -27.53 -4.88 -3.54
CA ILE A 550 -26.12 -5.27 -3.58
C ILE A 550 -25.50 -5.32 -2.18
N ALA A 551 -25.75 -4.34 -1.35
CA ALA A 551 -25.20 -4.29 0.00
C ALA A 551 -25.72 -5.40 0.92
N ARG A 552 -26.98 -5.84 0.73
CA ARG A 552 -27.53 -7.01 1.43
C ARG A 552 -26.92 -8.30 0.93
N ASP A 553 -26.79 -8.47 -0.36
CA ASP A 553 -26.18 -9.65 -0.99
C ASP A 553 -24.72 -9.83 -0.51
N LEU A 554 -23.95 -8.77 -0.51
CA LEU A 554 -22.57 -8.76 0.03
C LEU A 554 -22.51 -8.84 1.57
N GLY A 555 -23.63 -8.64 2.25
CA GLY A 555 -23.68 -8.58 3.71
C GLY A 555 -23.14 -7.26 4.29
N ILE A 556 -22.93 -6.20 3.55
CA ILE A 556 -22.57 -4.86 4.07
C ILE A 556 -23.75 -4.25 4.85
N LEU A 557 -24.96 -4.38 4.33
CA LEU A 557 -26.18 -3.97 5.01
C LEU A 557 -26.78 -5.13 5.80
N THR A 558 -27.01 -4.91 7.08
CA THR A 558 -27.60 -5.88 8.01
C THR A 558 -28.85 -5.28 8.66
N ASP A 559 -29.59 -6.10 9.44
CA ASP A 559 -30.78 -5.63 10.16
C ASP A 559 -30.50 -4.52 11.18
N ASP A 560 -29.26 -4.48 11.71
CA ASP A 560 -28.80 -3.45 12.66
C ASP A 560 -28.31 -2.16 12.00
N THR A 561 -28.26 -2.12 10.65
CA THR A 561 -27.75 -0.97 9.90
C THR A 561 -28.74 -0.51 8.85
N ARG A 562 -28.61 0.74 8.42
CA ARG A 562 -29.55 1.35 7.46
C ARG A 562 -28.85 1.98 6.27
N ALA A 563 -29.61 2.22 5.22
CA ALA A 563 -29.22 2.95 4.03
C ALA A 563 -29.89 4.32 4.01
N ILE A 564 -29.17 5.34 3.51
CA ILE A 564 -29.72 6.69 3.28
C ILE A 564 -29.30 7.21 1.91
N THR A 565 -30.03 8.21 1.42
CA THR A 565 -29.69 8.94 0.19
C THR A 565 -28.83 10.17 0.49
N GLY A 566 -28.11 10.66 -0.54
CA GLY A 566 -27.37 11.92 -0.48
C GLY A 566 -28.27 13.12 -0.13
N SER A 567 -29.52 13.15 -0.62
CA SER A 567 -30.50 14.20 -0.25
C SER A 567 -30.80 14.19 1.25
N GLN A 568 -31.09 13.00 1.82
CA GLN A 568 -31.32 12.86 3.26
C GLN A 568 -30.09 13.26 4.07
N LEU A 569 -28.87 12.91 3.58
CA LEU A 569 -27.63 13.34 4.20
C LEU A 569 -27.42 14.86 4.13
N GLY A 570 -27.80 15.49 3.00
CA GLY A 570 -27.72 16.94 2.81
C GLY A 570 -28.67 17.74 3.71
N GLU A 571 -29.83 17.18 4.04
CA GLU A 571 -30.81 17.79 4.94
C GLU A 571 -30.40 17.72 6.42
N MET A 572 -29.51 16.79 6.80
CA MET A 572 -29.03 16.65 8.19
C MET A 572 -27.97 17.70 8.51
N SER A 573 -28.09 18.32 9.67
CA SER A 573 -27.00 19.11 10.24
C SER A 573 -25.83 18.21 10.65
N ASP A 574 -24.64 18.79 10.88
CA ASP A 574 -23.46 18.02 11.31
C ASP A 574 -23.65 17.41 12.70
N GLU A 575 -24.42 18.09 13.58
CA GLU A 575 -24.75 17.56 14.90
C GLU A 575 -25.71 16.36 14.84
N GLU A 576 -26.68 16.39 13.96
CA GLU A 576 -27.60 15.26 13.71
C GLU A 576 -26.88 14.08 13.07
N PHE A 577 -26.06 14.34 12.05
CA PHE A 577 -25.28 13.30 11.40
C PHE A 577 -24.32 12.61 12.36
N THR A 578 -23.65 13.37 13.22
CA THR A 578 -22.73 12.82 14.24
C THR A 578 -23.42 11.85 15.21
N LYS A 579 -24.72 11.95 15.43
CA LYS A 579 -25.47 11.01 16.27
C LYS A 579 -25.80 9.69 15.59
N VAL A 580 -25.99 9.70 14.26
CA VAL A 580 -26.56 8.56 13.51
C VAL A 580 -25.60 7.88 12.54
N PHE A 581 -24.46 8.49 12.17
CA PHE A 581 -23.55 7.96 11.13
C PHE A 581 -23.08 6.53 11.41
N ARG A 582 -23.01 6.14 12.70
CA ARG A 582 -22.62 4.77 13.09
C ARG A 582 -23.66 3.71 12.77
N GLU A 583 -24.90 4.10 12.52
CA GLU A 583 -25.98 3.18 12.15
C GLU A 583 -26.05 2.99 10.62
N ILE A 584 -25.37 3.82 9.84
CA ILE A 584 -25.45 3.84 8.40
C ILE A 584 -24.29 3.07 7.79
N SER A 585 -24.60 2.10 6.91
CA SER A 585 -23.62 1.32 6.16
C SER A 585 -23.69 1.54 4.66
N VAL A 586 -24.76 2.20 4.16
CA VAL A 586 -24.96 2.44 2.73
C VAL A 586 -25.39 3.88 2.50
N TYR A 587 -24.69 4.56 1.61
CA TYR A 587 -24.98 5.90 1.15
C TYR A 587 -25.18 5.86 -0.37
N ALA A 588 -26.40 6.17 -0.84
CA ALA A 588 -26.80 6.12 -2.24
C ALA A 588 -27.04 7.51 -2.82
N ARG A 589 -26.86 7.71 -4.13
CA ARG A 589 -27.00 9.01 -4.80
C ARG A 589 -26.21 10.13 -4.14
N VAL A 590 -24.97 9.84 -3.74
CA VAL A 590 -24.09 10.81 -3.09
C VAL A 590 -23.37 11.68 -4.12
N GLN A 591 -23.09 12.91 -3.71
CA GLN A 591 -22.23 13.86 -4.40
C GLN A 591 -20.82 13.86 -3.78
N PRO A 592 -19.79 14.42 -4.43
CA PRO A 592 -18.41 14.45 -3.93
C PRO A 592 -18.26 15.02 -2.50
N GLU A 593 -19.00 16.10 -2.19
CA GLU A 593 -18.97 16.73 -0.86
C GLU A 593 -19.47 15.77 0.22
N HIS A 594 -20.47 14.94 -0.10
CA HIS A 594 -21.01 13.93 0.80
C HIS A 594 -19.97 12.87 1.14
N LYS A 595 -19.16 12.42 0.15
CA LYS A 595 -18.08 11.45 0.38
C LYS A 595 -17.06 11.98 1.41
N THR A 596 -16.62 13.23 1.24
CA THR A 596 -15.70 13.88 2.17
C THR A 596 -16.32 14.04 3.57
N ARG A 597 -17.60 14.41 3.67
CA ARG A 597 -18.33 14.54 4.93
C ARG A 597 -18.43 13.23 5.68
N ILE A 598 -18.71 12.12 5.00
CA ILE A 598 -18.78 10.77 5.58
C ILE A 598 -17.41 10.35 6.14
N VAL A 599 -16.34 10.49 5.35
CA VAL A 599 -14.97 10.15 5.77
C VAL A 599 -14.57 10.96 7.00
N ASN A 600 -14.81 12.29 6.98
CA ASN A 600 -14.45 13.16 8.10
C ASN A 600 -15.24 12.86 9.38
N ALA A 601 -16.48 12.42 9.29
CA ALA A 601 -17.27 12.00 10.46
C ALA A 601 -16.64 10.80 11.17
N TRP A 602 -16.22 9.78 10.42
CA TRP A 602 -15.54 8.60 10.98
C TRP A 602 -14.18 8.95 11.57
N ARG A 603 -13.37 9.75 10.86
CA ARG A 603 -12.05 10.20 11.34
C ARG A 603 -12.15 11.05 12.60
N SER A 604 -13.07 12.00 12.64
CA SER A 604 -13.29 12.87 13.80
C SER A 604 -13.75 12.09 15.04
N ALA A 605 -14.43 10.96 14.83
CA ALA A 605 -14.78 10.02 15.90
C ALA A 605 -13.61 9.13 16.35
N GLY A 606 -12.43 9.26 15.74
CA GLY A 606 -11.20 8.56 16.10
C GLY A 606 -11.00 7.21 15.44
N TYR A 607 -11.78 6.89 14.40
CA TYR A 607 -11.62 5.65 13.62
C TYR A 607 -10.62 5.85 12.49
N VAL A 608 -9.76 4.87 12.28
CA VAL A 608 -8.88 4.82 11.10
C VAL A 608 -9.70 4.43 9.89
N THR A 609 -9.81 5.34 8.95
CA THR A 609 -10.73 5.27 7.81
C THR A 609 -9.98 5.21 6.49
N ALA A 610 -10.26 4.17 5.69
CA ALA A 610 -9.84 4.08 4.30
C ALA A 610 -10.99 4.57 3.38
N MET A 611 -10.63 5.19 2.24
CA MET A 611 -11.57 5.62 1.21
C MET A 611 -11.06 5.24 -0.17
N THR A 612 -11.92 4.57 -0.95
CA THR A 612 -11.62 4.23 -2.36
C THR A 612 -12.30 5.19 -3.32
N GLY A 613 -11.73 5.37 -4.50
CA GLY A 613 -12.35 6.09 -5.60
C GLY A 613 -11.53 6.01 -6.89
N ASP A 614 -12.19 6.29 -8.01
CA ASP A 614 -11.63 6.21 -9.35
C ASP A 614 -11.69 7.56 -10.12
N GLY A 615 -12.65 8.43 -9.79
CA GLY A 615 -12.89 9.70 -10.48
C GLY A 615 -12.20 10.91 -9.84
N VAL A 616 -12.04 11.98 -10.63
CA VAL A 616 -11.56 13.29 -10.15
C VAL A 616 -12.36 13.78 -8.94
N ASN A 617 -13.68 13.48 -8.95
CA ASN A 617 -14.62 13.85 -7.90
C ASN A 617 -14.33 13.15 -6.55
N ASP A 618 -13.56 12.07 -6.55
CA ASP A 618 -13.21 11.31 -5.36
C ASP A 618 -11.91 11.79 -4.70
N ALA A 619 -11.09 12.53 -5.44
CA ALA A 619 -9.79 12.98 -4.96
C ALA A 619 -9.83 13.73 -3.61
N PRO A 620 -10.80 14.64 -3.33
CA PRO A 620 -10.89 15.29 -2.02
C PRO A 620 -11.18 14.30 -0.89
N SER A 621 -12.06 13.31 -1.09
CA SER A 621 -12.41 12.30 -0.09
C SER A 621 -11.26 11.31 0.14
N ILE A 622 -10.55 10.88 -0.92
CA ILE A 622 -9.35 10.05 -0.86
C ILE A 622 -8.26 10.76 -0.05
N LYS A 623 -7.98 12.04 -0.37
CA LYS A 623 -6.97 12.84 0.34
C LYS A 623 -7.34 13.09 1.80
N SER A 624 -8.63 13.18 2.14
CA SER A 624 -9.10 13.43 3.50
C SER A 624 -9.11 12.17 4.36
N ALA A 625 -9.04 10.96 3.80
CA ALA A 625 -8.97 9.70 4.52
C ALA A 625 -7.62 9.53 5.26
N ASP A 626 -7.56 8.59 6.21
CA ASP A 626 -6.29 8.17 6.82
C ASP A 626 -5.51 7.26 5.87
N ILE A 627 -6.23 6.60 4.95
CA ILE A 627 -5.71 5.75 3.89
C ILE A 627 -6.49 6.04 2.62
N GLY A 628 -5.91 6.82 1.72
CA GLY A 628 -6.46 7.05 0.40
C GLY A 628 -6.14 5.89 -0.55
N VAL A 629 -7.14 5.32 -1.22
CA VAL A 629 -7.00 4.18 -2.12
C VAL A 629 -7.50 4.57 -3.51
N GLY A 630 -6.59 4.60 -4.49
CA GLY A 630 -6.89 4.87 -5.90
C GLY A 630 -7.02 3.58 -6.70
N MET A 631 -7.86 3.59 -7.74
CA MET A 631 -7.96 2.50 -8.72
C MET A 631 -6.78 2.58 -9.71
N GLY A 632 -6.24 1.44 -10.10
CA GLY A 632 -5.07 1.35 -11.00
C GLY A 632 -5.46 1.30 -12.48
N ILE A 633 -6.54 0.60 -12.80
CA ILE A 633 -7.05 0.40 -14.17
C ILE A 633 -7.98 1.54 -14.54
N THR A 634 -9.08 1.73 -13.78
CA THR A 634 -10.13 2.71 -14.06
C THR A 634 -9.86 4.09 -13.46
N GLY A 635 -8.95 4.16 -12.47
CA GLY A 635 -8.66 5.40 -11.76
C GLY A 635 -7.95 6.43 -12.62
N THR A 636 -8.37 7.69 -12.45
CA THR A 636 -7.71 8.84 -13.07
C THR A 636 -6.34 9.11 -12.43
N ASP A 637 -5.45 9.78 -13.14
CA ASP A 637 -4.14 10.15 -12.60
C ASP A 637 -4.24 11.02 -11.35
N VAL A 638 -5.31 11.82 -11.25
CA VAL A 638 -5.60 12.64 -10.06
C VAL A 638 -5.79 11.76 -8.83
N THR A 639 -6.66 10.75 -8.92
CA THR A 639 -6.90 9.82 -7.82
C THR A 639 -5.66 9.03 -7.45
N LYS A 640 -4.91 8.54 -8.45
CA LYS A 640 -3.62 7.85 -8.24
C LYS A 640 -2.61 8.75 -7.53
N ASN A 641 -2.55 10.04 -7.87
CA ASN A 641 -1.56 10.98 -7.32
C ASN A 641 -1.85 11.36 -5.87
N VAL A 642 -3.12 11.48 -5.46
CA VAL A 642 -3.49 11.81 -4.08
C VAL A 642 -3.56 10.58 -3.17
N ALA A 643 -3.66 9.38 -3.75
CA ALA A 643 -3.78 8.13 -3.01
C ALA A 643 -2.48 7.73 -2.29
N ASP A 644 -2.63 7.08 -1.14
CA ASP A 644 -1.55 6.45 -0.39
C ASP A 644 -1.24 5.04 -0.91
N MET A 645 -2.24 4.39 -1.50
CA MET A 645 -2.16 3.06 -2.11
C MET A 645 -2.96 3.03 -3.42
N VAL A 646 -2.45 2.32 -4.43
CA VAL A 646 -3.14 2.10 -5.71
C VAL A 646 -3.37 0.60 -5.90
N LEU A 647 -4.60 0.22 -6.27
CA LEU A 647 -4.97 -1.17 -6.57
C LEU A 647 -4.73 -1.47 -8.05
N ALA A 648 -3.74 -2.29 -8.37
CA ALA A 648 -3.43 -2.63 -9.76
C ALA A 648 -4.55 -3.44 -10.47
N ASP A 649 -5.47 -4.04 -9.71
CA ASP A 649 -6.57 -4.89 -10.17
C ASP A 649 -7.97 -4.31 -9.88
N ASP A 650 -8.04 -3.11 -9.33
CA ASP A 650 -9.28 -2.44 -8.92
C ASP A 650 -10.19 -3.29 -8.03
N ASN A 651 -9.64 -4.18 -7.20
CA ASN A 651 -10.39 -5.17 -6.46
C ASN A 651 -10.42 -4.85 -4.95
N PHE A 652 -11.62 -4.81 -4.36
CA PHE A 652 -11.80 -4.60 -2.91
C PHE A 652 -11.06 -5.66 -2.06
N ALA A 653 -11.01 -6.92 -2.52
CA ALA A 653 -10.31 -7.99 -1.82
C ALA A 653 -8.82 -7.70 -1.64
N THR A 654 -8.20 -6.97 -2.56
CA THR A 654 -6.81 -6.53 -2.47
C THR A 654 -6.60 -5.55 -1.30
N ILE A 655 -7.59 -4.71 -0.95
CA ILE A 655 -7.52 -3.84 0.24
C ILE A 655 -7.46 -4.68 1.50
N VAL A 656 -8.30 -5.71 1.59
CA VAL A 656 -8.36 -6.62 2.74
C VAL A 656 -7.04 -7.38 2.89
N GLY A 657 -6.49 -7.89 1.79
CA GLY A 657 -5.16 -8.49 1.75
C GLY A 657 -4.03 -7.52 2.16
N ALA A 658 -4.15 -6.24 1.80
CA ALA A 658 -3.21 -5.21 2.23
C ALA A 658 -3.31 -4.90 3.73
N VAL A 659 -4.52 -4.95 4.30
CA VAL A 659 -4.72 -4.83 5.76
C VAL A 659 -4.09 -6.02 6.50
N GLU A 660 -4.30 -7.24 6.01
CA GLU A 660 -3.64 -8.45 6.54
C GLU A 660 -2.12 -8.28 6.57
N GLU A 661 -1.56 -7.86 5.45
CA GLU A 661 -0.12 -7.66 5.31
C GLU A 661 0.39 -6.52 6.21
N GLY A 662 -0.34 -5.41 6.34
CA GLY A 662 -0.02 -4.32 7.26
C GLY A 662 -0.01 -4.78 8.74
N ARG A 663 -0.95 -5.62 9.15
CA ARG A 663 -0.97 -6.26 10.48
C ARG A 663 0.23 -7.19 10.66
N ARG A 664 0.57 -8.01 9.65
CA ARG A 664 1.73 -8.91 9.67
C ARG A 664 3.04 -8.13 9.83
N ILE A 665 3.23 -7.07 9.05
CA ILE A 665 4.43 -6.22 9.11
C ILE A 665 4.59 -5.65 10.50
N TYR A 666 3.52 -5.08 11.06
CA TYR A 666 3.56 -4.51 12.40
C TYR A 666 3.85 -5.54 13.49
N ASP A 667 3.22 -6.72 13.43
CA ASP A 667 3.48 -7.81 14.37
C ASP A 667 4.95 -8.27 14.30
N ASN A 668 5.50 -8.41 13.08
CA ASN A 668 6.90 -8.82 12.89
C ASN A 668 7.88 -7.76 13.37
N ILE A 669 7.60 -6.48 13.15
CA ILE A 669 8.37 -5.37 13.73
C ILE A 669 8.36 -5.46 15.26
N ARG A 670 7.20 -5.68 15.88
CA ARG A 670 7.10 -5.85 17.33
C ARG A 670 7.88 -7.05 17.86
N LYS A 671 7.85 -8.18 17.14
CA LYS A 671 8.63 -9.38 17.49
C LYS A 671 10.12 -9.09 17.47
N ALA A 672 10.61 -8.41 16.42
CA ALA A 672 12.01 -8.01 16.32
C ALA A 672 12.43 -7.00 17.40
N ILE A 673 11.58 -5.99 17.67
CA ILE A 673 11.81 -5.02 18.75
C ILE A 673 11.88 -5.72 20.12
N GLN A 674 10.93 -6.61 20.41
CA GLN A 674 10.90 -7.35 21.67
C GLN A 674 12.13 -8.24 21.84
N PHE A 675 12.55 -8.89 20.77
CA PHE A 675 13.76 -9.71 20.76
C PHE A 675 15.01 -8.87 21.07
N LEU A 676 15.27 -7.81 20.28
CA LEU A 676 16.43 -6.94 20.46
C LEU A 676 16.46 -6.27 21.84
N LEU A 677 15.34 -5.73 22.31
CA LEU A 677 15.29 -5.11 23.63
C LEU A 677 15.42 -6.13 24.77
N GLY A 678 14.95 -7.35 24.60
CA GLY A 678 15.11 -8.46 25.54
C GLY A 678 16.57 -8.87 25.68
N SER A 679 17.28 -9.01 24.56
CA SER A 679 18.70 -9.28 24.50
C SER A 679 19.51 -8.20 25.20
N ASN A 680 19.41 -6.95 24.78
CA ASN A 680 20.10 -5.84 25.42
C ASN A 680 19.80 -5.72 26.93
N MET A 681 18.57 -6.00 27.35
CA MET A 681 18.21 -6.02 28.78
C MET A 681 18.98 -7.13 29.53
N SER A 682 19.16 -8.30 28.91
CA SER A 682 19.92 -9.42 29.52
C SER A 682 21.37 -9.07 29.67
N GLU A 683 21.97 -8.42 28.68
CA GLU A 683 23.34 -7.96 28.73
C GLU A 683 23.56 -6.93 29.85
N VAL A 684 22.70 -5.90 29.88
CA VAL A 684 22.75 -4.85 30.92
C VAL A 684 22.61 -5.42 32.32
N ILE A 685 21.65 -6.31 32.57
CA ILE A 685 21.44 -6.91 33.89
C ILE A 685 22.61 -7.78 34.25
N SER A 686 23.15 -8.57 33.32
CA SER A 686 24.33 -9.45 33.60
C SER A 686 25.56 -8.66 33.96
N ILE A 687 25.91 -7.61 33.21
CA ILE A 687 27.05 -6.74 33.49
C ILE A 687 26.83 -5.96 34.78
N PHE A 688 25.65 -5.43 35.01
CA PHE A 688 25.31 -4.71 36.23
C PHE A 688 25.47 -5.60 37.46
N ALA A 689 24.92 -6.84 37.42
CA ALA A 689 25.03 -7.79 38.50
C ALA A 689 26.50 -8.23 38.77
N ALA A 690 27.25 -8.55 37.71
CA ALA A 690 28.67 -8.90 37.81
C ALA A 690 29.50 -7.77 38.43
N THR A 691 29.26 -6.54 37.98
CA THR A 691 29.94 -5.34 38.51
C THR A 691 29.63 -5.13 40.00
N LEU A 692 28.37 -5.29 40.43
CA LEU A 692 27.98 -5.20 41.83
C LEU A 692 28.66 -6.32 42.68
N LEU A 693 28.78 -7.51 42.13
CA LEU A 693 29.43 -8.64 42.78
C LEU A 693 30.99 -8.54 42.74
N GLY A 694 31.54 -7.77 41.81
CA GLY A 694 32.97 -7.45 41.74
C GLY A 694 33.78 -8.33 40.79
N PHE A 695 33.17 -8.81 39.72
CA PHE A 695 33.87 -9.55 38.68
C PHE A 695 33.47 -9.05 37.29
N THR A 696 34.27 -9.36 36.29
CA THR A 696 33.98 -9.04 34.87
C THR A 696 33.42 -10.30 34.21
N ILE A 697 32.19 -10.19 33.68
CA ILE A 697 31.54 -11.32 33.02
C ILE A 697 31.75 -11.32 31.52
N LEU A 698 31.69 -10.15 30.87
CA LEU A 698 31.84 -9.95 29.43
C LEU A 698 32.62 -8.66 29.15
N LYS A 699 33.44 -8.67 28.08
CA LYS A 699 34.15 -7.50 27.57
C LYS A 699 33.34 -6.79 26.48
N PRO A 700 33.63 -5.50 26.14
CA PRO A 700 32.94 -4.77 25.08
C PRO A 700 32.90 -5.49 23.71
N VAL A 701 34.00 -6.15 23.36
CA VAL A 701 34.14 -6.90 22.11
C VAL A 701 33.19 -8.09 22.03
N HIS A 702 32.92 -8.76 23.17
CA HIS A 702 31.96 -9.86 23.25
C HIS A 702 30.51 -9.37 22.95
N LEU A 703 30.13 -8.23 23.52
CA LEU A 703 28.82 -7.62 23.35
C LEU A 703 28.61 -7.14 21.91
N LEU A 704 29.64 -6.56 21.29
CA LEU A 704 29.60 -6.21 19.89
C LEU A 704 29.36 -7.42 18.97
N TRP A 705 29.99 -8.57 19.29
CA TRP A 705 29.74 -9.80 18.55
C TRP A 705 28.30 -10.28 18.72
N ILE A 706 27.79 -10.28 19.95
CA ILE A 706 26.41 -10.68 20.25
C ILE A 706 25.44 -9.80 19.47
N ASN A 707 25.52 -8.49 19.62
CA ASN A 707 24.63 -7.55 18.95
C ASN A 707 24.68 -7.66 17.41
N LEU A 708 25.88 -7.87 16.83
CA LEU A 708 26.04 -7.92 15.39
C LEU A 708 25.61 -9.26 14.77
N VAL A 709 26.04 -10.39 15.40
CA VAL A 709 25.91 -11.73 14.81
C VAL A 709 24.70 -12.47 15.36
N THR A 710 24.53 -12.53 16.69
CA THR A 710 23.46 -13.32 17.29
C THR A 710 22.12 -12.61 17.33
N ASP A 711 22.11 -11.27 17.28
CA ASP A 711 20.89 -10.47 17.37
C ASP A 711 20.41 -9.93 16.02
N CYS A 712 21.27 -9.22 15.27
CA CYS A 712 20.82 -8.57 14.04
C CYS A 712 20.29 -9.55 12.98
N PHE A 713 20.97 -10.68 12.74
CA PHE A 713 20.55 -11.62 11.70
C PHE A 713 19.23 -12.33 12.06
N PRO A 714 19.02 -12.87 13.28
CA PRO A 714 17.73 -13.42 13.67
C PRO A 714 16.61 -12.35 13.71
N ALA A 715 16.88 -11.12 14.15
CA ALA A 715 15.90 -10.03 14.14
C ALA A 715 15.39 -9.70 12.73
N LEU A 716 16.29 -9.63 11.74
CA LEU A 716 15.93 -9.46 10.33
C LEU A 716 15.08 -10.64 9.82
N ALA A 717 15.44 -11.86 10.19
CA ALA A 717 14.72 -13.07 9.81
C ALA A 717 13.34 -13.16 10.47
N LEU A 718 13.16 -12.66 11.70
CA LEU A 718 11.84 -12.50 12.35
C LEU A 718 10.93 -11.54 11.58
N GLY A 719 11.51 -10.52 10.93
CA GLY A 719 10.78 -9.63 10.03
C GLY A 719 10.14 -10.32 8.82
N MET A 720 10.63 -11.50 8.44
CA MET A 720 10.12 -12.32 7.34
C MET A 720 9.09 -13.37 7.79
N GLU A 721 8.67 -13.39 9.06
CA GLU A 721 7.71 -14.37 9.57
C GLU A 721 6.36 -14.24 8.85
N ASN A 722 5.72 -15.38 8.59
CA ASN A 722 4.40 -15.43 7.98
C ASN A 722 3.32 -14.87 8.92
N ALA A 723 2.19 -14.44 8.35
CA ALA A 723 1.04 -14.02 9.14
C ALA A 723 0.56 -15.15 10.07
N GLU A 724 0.21 -14.80 11.30
CA GLU A 724 -0.42 -15.75 12.21
C GLU A 724 -1.85 -16.05 11.74
N LYS A 725 -2.30 -17.31 11.86
CA LYS A 725 -3.61 -17.77 11.34
C LYS A 725 -4.83 -17.01 11.88
N ASP A 726 -4.67 -16.33 13.00
CA ASP A 726 -5.73 -15.55 13.66
C ASP A 726 -5.63 -14.04 13.42
N ILE A 727 -4.69 -13.59 12.54
CA ILE A 727 -4.40 -12.17 12.36
C ILE A 727 -5.62 -11.38 11.90
N MET A 728 -6.46 -11.96 11.03
CA MET A 728 -7.71 -11.38 10.55
C MET A 728 -8.93 -11.75 11.43
N LYS A 729 -8.70 -12.38 12.60
CA LYS A 729 -9.73 -12.60 13.65
C LYS A 729 -9.55 -11.66 14.83
N ARG A 730 -8.47 -10.91 14.86
CA ARG A 730 -8.18 -9.92 15.90
C ARG A 730 -8.83 -8.59 15.54
N ARG A 731 -9.34 -7.88 16.54
CA ARG A 731 -9.85 -6.51 16.37
C ARG A 731 -8.72 -5.57 15.96
N PRO A 732 -9.00 -4.49 15.18
CA PRO A 732 -8.01 -3.50 14.82
C PRO A 732 -7.40 -2.86 16.05
N ARG A 733 -6.08 -2.67 16.05
CA ARG A 733 -5.41 -1.93 17.12
C ARG A 733 -5.69 -0.43 17.05
N SER A 734 -5.61 0.24 18.16
CA SER A 734 -5.66 1.70 18.18
C SER A 734 -4.38 2.29 17.54
N ALA A 735 -4.52 3.25 16.65
CA ALA A 735 -3.39 3.98 16.06
C ALA A 735 -2.56 4.74 17.12
N ARG A 736 -3.16 5.07 18.28
CA ARG A 736 -2.49 5.74 19.41
C ARG A 736 -1.77 4.77 20.35
N ALA A 737 -1.94 3.46 20.17
CA ALA A 737 -1.28 2.47 21.02
C ALA A 737 0.25 2.60 20.94
N GLY A 738 0.91 2.63 22.07
CA GLY A 738 2.37 2.62 22.15
C GLY A 738 2.95 1.26 21.70
N ILE A 739 4.25 1.25 21.39
CA ILE A 739 4.97 0.03 20.98
C ILE A 739 4.89 -1.05 22.06
N PHE A 740 4.97 -0.67 23.34
CA PHE A 740 4.89 -1.57 24.50
C PHE A 740 3.47 -2.02 24.89
N ALA A 741 2.45 -1.64 24.11
CA ALA A 741 1.07 -2.06 24.38
C ALA A 741 0.93 -3.59 24.39
N GLY A 742 -0.05 -4.11 25.16
CA GLY A 742 -0.30 -5.55 25.25
C GLY A 742 0.68 -6.33 26.13
N GLY A 743 1.40 -5.64 27.05
CA GLY A 743 2.25 -6.29 28.06
C GLY A 743 3.69 -6.56 27.61
N MET A 744 4.10 -6.07 26.44
CA MET A 744 5.44 -6.30 25.87
C MET A 744 6.57 -5.83 26.80
N GLY A 745 6.39 -4.72 27.53
CA GLY A 745 7.40 -4.26 28.52
C GLY A 745 7.65 -5.27 29.64
N GLY A 746 6.60 -5.91 30.14
CA GLY A 746 6.72 -6.99 31.11
C GLY A 746 7.41 -8.25 30.53
N ASP A 747 7.10 -8.54 29.25
CA ASP A 747 7.73 -9.65 28.55
C ASP A 747 9.23 -9.42 28.36
N ILE A 748 9.66 -8.22 27.97
CA ILE A 748 11.10 -7.83 27.84
C ILE A 748 11.80 -7.96 29.20
N ALA A 749 11.17 -7.45 30.26
CA ALA A 749 11.79 -7.47 31.59
C ALA A 749 12.01 -8.90 32.10
N TYR A 750 11.02 -9.81 32.01
CA TYR A 750 11.22 -11.19 32.49
C TYR A 750 12.17 -11.98 31.57
N GLN A 751 12.14 -11.73 30.25
CA GLN A 751 13.03 -12.38 29.29
C GLN A 751 14.49 -11.98 29.54
N GLY A 752 14.75 -10.69 29.67
CA GLY A 752 16.09 -10.19 30.02
C GLY A 752 16.59 -10.75 31.35
N LEU A 753 15.76 -10.74 32.40
CA LEU A 753 16.14 -11.31 33.69
C LEU A 753 16.39 -12.82 33.62
N MET A 754 15.58 -13.56 32.90
CA MET A 754 15.74 -15.01 32.71
C MET A 754 17.08 -15.34 32.06
N VAL A 755 17.41 -14.69 30.94
CA VAL A 755 18.68 -14.92 30.24
C VAL A 755 19.86 -14.51 31.14
N SER A 756 19.77 -13.37 31.85
CA SER A 756 20.82 -12.94 32.79
C SER A 756 21.09 -13.95 33.87
N VAL A 757 20.07 -14.57 34.46
CA VAL A 757 20.22 -15.63 35.47
C VAL A 757 20.95 -16.85 34.88
N LEU A 758 20.59 -17.25 33.65
CA LEU A 758 21.26 -18.40 33.01
C LEU A 758 22.73 -18.10 32.68
N VAL A 759 23.04 -16.88 32.26
CA VAL A 759 24.38 -16.43 31.92
C VAL A 759 25.26 -16.33 33.18
N LEU A 760 24.74 -15.76 34.27
CA LEU A 760 25.44 -15.72 35.55
C LEU A 760 25.70 -17.14 36.10
N ALA A 761 24.70 -18.03 36.01
CA ALA A 761 24.87 -19.43 36.39
C ALA A 761 25.95 -20.11 35.55
N SER A 762 25.99 -19.86 34.24
CA SER A 762 27.03 -20.39 33.36
C SER A 762 28.42 -19.90 33.72
N TYR A 763 28.58 -18.61 34.06
CA TYR A 763 29.83 -18.05 34.51
C TYR A 763 30.36 -18.78 35.75
N PHE A 764 29.53 -18.95 36.78
CA PHE A 764 29.94 -19.64 38.01
C PHE A 764 30.20 -21.14 37.80
N ILE A 765 29.45 -21.80 36.89
CA ILE A 765 29.69 -23.20 36.54
C ILE A 765 31.05 -23.32 35.83
N GLY A 766 31.36 -22.45 34.88
CA GLY A 766 32.64 -22.42 34.16
C GLY A 766 33.79 -22.17 35.14
N HIS A 767 33.64 -21.19 36.02
CA HIS A 767 34.65 -20.93 37.07
C HIS A 767 34.85 -22.14 37.98
N PHE A 768 33.77 -22.85 38.35
CA PHE A 768 33.88 -24.08 39.16
C PHE A 768 34.53 -25.21 38.38
N MET A 769 34.30 -25.36 37.13
CA MET A 769 34.92 -26.40 36.29
C MET A 769 36.43 -26.14 36.12
N GLU A 770 36.85 -24.88 36.08
CA GLU A 770 38.25 -24.44 36.01
C GLU A 770 38.94 -24.57 37.35
N SER A 771 38.37 -24.05 38.43
CA SER A 771 39.01 -23.85 39.72
C SER A 771 38.66 -24.93 40.77
N GLY A 772 37.54 -25.64 40.57
CA GLY A 772 37.00 -26.60 41.55
C GLY A 772 36.31 -25.95 42.76
N VAL A 773 36.16 -24.63 42.79
CA VAL A 773 35.61 -23.89 43.94
C VAL A 773 34.44 -22.99 43.54
N TRP A 774 33.40 -22.94 44.39
CA TRP A 774 32.28 -22.03 44.21
C TRP A 774 32.51 -20.70 44.93
N GLU A 775 33.32 -19.83 44.33
CA GLU A 775 33.60 -18.49 44.87
C GLU A 775 33.72 -17.46 43.77
N ILE A 776 33.74 -16.19 44.11
CA ILE A 776 34.05 -15.13 43.20
C ILE A 776 35.55 -15.13 42.94
N PRO A 777 36.03 -15.12 41.67
CA PRO A 777 37.45 -15.14 41.36
C PRO A 777 38.19 -14.02 42.10
N ALA A 778 39.33 -14.36 42.78
CA ALA A 778 40.08 -13.40 43.60
C ALA A 778 40.55 -12.16 42.81
N ASN A 779 40.82 -12.32 41.50
CA ASN A 779 41.24 -11.26 40.59
C ASN A 779 40.03 -10.68 39.80
N GLY A 780 38.81 -11.11 40.10
CA GLY A 780 37.60 -10.70 39.35
C GLY A 780 37.53 -11.22 37.92
N LEU A 781 38.37 -12.15 37.53
CA LEU A 781 38.48 -12.73 36.18
C LEU A 781 38.51 -14.26 36.24
N SER A 782 37.69 -14.92 35.40
CA SER A 782 37.73 -16.34 35.12
C SER A 782 37.63 -16.53 33.60
N PRO A 783 38.69 -16.94 32.92
CA PRO A 783 38.67 -17.10 31.48
C PRO A 783 37.63 -18.10 30.99
N ASP A 784 37.53 -19.29 31.61
CA ASP A 784 36.52 -20.30 31.27
C ASP A 784 35.09 -19.81 31.64
N GLY A 785 34.95 -19.15 32.79
CA GLY A 785 33.70 -18.53 33.21
C GLY A 785 33.21 -17.48 32.19
N THR A 786 34.10 -16.61 31.71
CA THR A 786 33.79 -15.60 30.69
C THR A 786 33.43 -16.25 29.35
N THR A 787 34.18 -17.25 28.89
CA THR A 787 33.91 -17.95 27.62
C THR A 787 32.58 -18.69 27.67
N MET A 788 32.28 -19.39 28.77
CA MET A 788 31.03 -20.08 28.98
C MET A 788 29.84 -19.11 29.10
N ALA A 789 30.02 -17.98 29.78
CA ALA A 789 29.01 -16.93 29.86
C ALA A 789 28.68 -16.36 28.46
N PHE A 790 29.68 -16.07 27.64
CA PHE A 790 29.54 -15.63 26.27
C PHE A 790 28.80 -16.66 25.39
N LEU A 791 29.21 -17.92 25.44
CA LEU A 791 28.56 -19.01 24.72
C LEU A 791 27.07 -19.14 25.13
N THR A 792 26.81 -19.18 26.44
CA THR A 792 25.45 -19.31 26.96
C THR A 792 24.56 -18.14 26.54
N MET A 793 25.06 -16.89 26.63
CA MET A 793 24.32 -15.72 26.21
C MET A 793 23.99 -15.80 24.70
N SER A 794 24.98 -16.02 23.87
CA SER A 794 24.80 -16.15 22.41
C SER A 794 23.86 -17.28 22.04
N MET A 795 23.95 -18.46 22.68
CA MET A 795 23.06 -19.59 22.43
C MET A 795 21.62 -19.29 22.91
N ALA A 796 21.49 -18.66 24.09
CA ALA A 796 20.20 -18.27 24.64
C ALA A 796 19.47 -17.29 23.71
N GLU A 797 20.17 -16.30 23.16
CA GLU A 797 19.61 -15.34 22.18
C GLU A 797 19.20 -16.08 20.91
N ILE A 798 20.04 -16.93 20.33
CA ILE A 798 19.71 -17.72 19.14
C ILE A 798 18.46 -18.57 19.39
N PHE A 799 18.37 -19.29 20.50
CA PHE A 799 17.20 -20.10 20.84
C PHE A 799 15.97 -19.25 21.17
N HIS A 800 16.19 -18.08 21.80
CA HIS A 800 15.12 -17.15 22.11
C HIS A 800 14.47 -16.55 20.84
N SER A 801 15.27 -16.35 19.77
CA SER A 801 14.73 -15.92 18.48
C SER A 801 13.66 -16.86 17.94
N LEU A 802 13.78 -18.17 18.18
CA LEU A 802 12.76 -19.16 17.82
C LEU A 802 11.46 -18.95 18.63
N ASN A 803 11.58 -18.59 19.91
CA ASN A 803 10.42 -18.25 20.74
C ASN A 803 9.69 -17.01 20.24
N MET A 804 10.42 -16.05 19.66
CA MET A 804 9.88 -14.78 19.18
C MET A 804 9.09 -14.88 17.88
N ARG A 805 9.04 -16.04 17.23
CA ARG A 805 8.20 -16.28 16.04
C ARG A 805 6.70 -15.98 16.30
N SER A 806 6.23 -16.17 17.53
CA SER A 806 4.94 -15.68 17.99
C SER A 806 5.04 -15.10 19.38
N GLN A 807 4.39 -13.97 19.64
CA GLN A 807 4.39 -13.36 20.97
C GLN A 807 3.61 -14.17 21.99
N ARG A 808 2.52 -14.84 21.60
CA ARG A 808 1.62 -15.58 22.52
C ARG A 808 1.40 -17.03 22.10
N GLY A 809 1.57 -17.36 20.82
CA GLY A 809 1.45 -18.72 20.30
C GLY A 809 2.60 -19.62 20.74
N SER A 810 2.36 -20.94 20.79
CA SER A 810 3.41 -21.92 21.07
C SER A 810 4.24 -22.22 19.82
N LEU A 811 5.56 -22.31 19.99
CA LEU A 811 6.50 -22.73 18.96
C LEU A 811 6.10 -24.08 18.34
N PHE A 812 5.60 -25.00 19.17
CA PHE A 812 5.26 -26.37 18.76
C PHE A 812 3.95 -26.48 17.97
N THR A 813 3.08 -25.46 18.01
CA THR A 813 1.79 -25.46 17.29
C THR A 813 1.82 -24.61 16.01
N MET A 814 2.95 -23.97 15.71
CA MET A 814 3.12 -23.16 14.52
C MET A 814 3.27 -24.08 13.28
N GLY A 815 2.35 -23.93 12.32
CA GLY A 815 2.37 -24.72 11.09
C GLY A 815 3.30 -24.20 9.98
N SER A 816 3.82 -22.96 10.12
CA SER A 816 4.72 -22.32 9.15
C SER A 816 6.19 -22.53 9.51
N ARG A 817 7.05 -22.63 8.51
CA ARG A 817 8.51 -22.68 8.68
C ARG A 817 9.12 -21.36 8.19
N ASN A 818 9.90 -20.70 9.05
CA ASN A 818 10.72 -19.56 8.66
C ASN A 818 12.15 -20.05 8.36
N TRP A 819 12.40 -20.34 7.09
CA TRP A 819 13.71 -20.82 6.66
C TRP A 819 14.81 -19.77 6.85
N ALA A 820 14.47 -18.47 6.68
CA ALA A 820 15.43 -17.40 6.91
C ALA A 820 15.92 -17.40 8.36
N LEU A 821 15.01 -17.58 9.34
CA LEU A 821 15.35 -17.66 10.74
C LEU A 821 16.17 -18.92 11.07
N LEU A 822 15.82 -20.06 10.51
CA LEU A 822 16.57 -21.30 10.75
C LEU A 822 18.00 -21.21 10.20
N VAL A 823 18.16 -20.66 9.00
CA VAL A 823 19.48 -20.48 8.36
C VAL A 823 20.30 -19.44 9.13
N SER A 824 19.72 -18.30 9.51
CA SER A 824 20.42 -17.27 10.28
C SER A 824 20.82 -17.77 11.67
N SER A 825 19.95 -18.51 12.36
CA SER A 825 20.24 -19.11 13.66
C SER A 825 21.35 -20.15 13.56
N PHE A 826 21.35 -21.02 12.56
CA PHE A 826 22.39 -22.00 12.32
C PHE A 826 23.74 -21.32 11.99
N ALA A 827 23.70 -20.27 11.13
CA ALA A 827 24.90 -19.52 10.79
C ALA A 827 25.49 -18.80 12.00
N ALA A 828 24.64 -18.17 12.83
CA ALA A 828 25.07 -17.50 14.06
C ALA A 828 25.69 -18.50 15.06
N LEU A 829 25.07 -19.67 15.24
CA LEU A 829 25.57 -20.75 16.09
C LEU A 829 26.93 -21.26 15.61
N LEU A 830 27.08 -21.50 14.31
CA LEU A 830 28.35 -21.92 13.69
C LEU A 830 29.43 -20.86 13.88
N LEU A 831 29.16 -19.61 13.59
CA LEU A 831 30.10 -18.50 13.72
C LEU A 831 30.54 -18.29 15.17
N THR A 832 29.60 -18.34 16.12
CA THR A 832 29.88 -18.22 17.56
C THR A 832 30.77 -19.37 18.05
N THR A 833 30.50 -20.60 17.60
CA THR A 833 31.36 -21.76 17.92
C THR A 833 32.78 -21.58 17.35
N LEU A 834 32.87 -21.13 16.08
CA LEU A 834 34.20 -20.90 15.45
C LEU A 834 35.01 -19.82 16.16
N VAL A 835 34.38 -18.78 16.70
CA VAL A 835 35.11 -17.72 17.45
C VAL A 835 35.69 -18.26 18.76
N CYS A 836 35.02 -19.18 19.41
CA CYS A 836 35.51 -19.78 20.65
C CYS A 836 36.54 -20.91 20.41
N GLU A 837 36.40 -21.69 19.33
CA GLU A 837 37.18 -22.90 19.10
C GLU A 837 38.40 -22.72 18.20
N VAL A 838 38.45 -21.69 17.35
CA VAL A 838 39.61 -21.42 16.49
C VAL A 838 40.67 -20.66 17.29
N PRO A 839 41.84 -21.23 17.60
CA PRO A 839 42.77 -20.67 18.58
C PRO A 839 43.23 -19.24 18.26
N PHE A 840 43.44 -18.91 16.99
CA PHE A 840 43.85 -17.57 16.59
C PHE A 840 42.74 -16.53 16.82
N ILE A 841 41.48 -16.92 16.61
CA ILE A 841 40.34 -16.04 16.79
C ILE A 841 39.99 -15.96 18.27
N ALA A 842 39.93 -17.08 18.96
CA ALA A 842 39.69 -17.17 20.40
C ALA A 842 40.68 -16.30 21.21
N ALA A 843 41.96 -16.36 20.88
CA ALA A 843 42.98 -15.51 21.51
C ALA A 843 42.71 -13.99 21.24
N ALA A 844 42.15 -13.60 20.08
CA ALA A 844 41.84 -12.23 19.78
C ALA A 844 40.62 -11.69 20.58
N PHE A 845 39.71 -12.59 21.00
CA PHE A 845 38.56 -12.28 21.86
C PHE A 845 38.85 -12.58 23.36
N ASP A 846 40.08 -12.93 23.73
CA ASP A 846 40.47 -13.39 25.08
C ASP A 846 39.66 -14.59 25.58
N PHE A 847 39.25 -15.47 24.69
CA PHE A 847 38.60 -16.73 25.03
C PHE A 847 39.61 -17.85 25.27
N THR A 848 39.26 -18.73 26.18
CA THR A 848 39.88 -20.03 26.33
C THR A 848 39.18 -21.07 25.45
N THR A 849 39.93 -22.08 25.00
CA THR A 849 39.31 -23.24 24.33
C THR A 849 38.51 -24.03 25.35
N VAL A 850 37.22 -24.23 25.05
CA VAL A 850 36.28 -24.83 26.00
C VAL A 850 36.29 -26.35 25.83
N GLU A 851 36.31 -27.09 26.96
CA GLU A 851 36.13 -28.54 26.91
C GLU A 851 34.74 -28.90 26.40
N PHE A 852 34.59 -30.08 25.77
CA PHE A 852 33.32 -30.56 25.24
C PHE A 852 32.21 -30.62 26.30
N SER A 853 32.57 -30.92 27.56
CA SER A 853 31.65 -30.92 28.71
C SER A 853 31.10 -29.54 29.03
N GLU A 854 31.93 -28.52 28.98
CA GLU A 854 31.57 -27.10 29.22
C GLU A 854 30.68 -26.57 28.08
N TYR A 855 31.04 -26.92 26.83
CA TYR A 855 30.23 -26.55 25.67
C TYR A 855 28.80 -27.14 25.75
N ILE A 856 28.66 -28.41 26.17
CA ILE A 856 27.32 -29.02 26.36
C ILE A 856 26.54 -28.33 27.47
N VAL A 857 27.20 -27.94 28.57
CA VAL A 857 26.55 -27.22 29.66
C VAL A 857 26.08 -25.84 29.18
N ALA A 858 26.91 -25.11 28.44
CA ALA A 858 26.56 -23.80 27.90
C ALA A 858 25.35 -23.87 26.92
N ILE A 859 25.38 -24.84 25.99
CA ILE A 859 24.24 -25.07 25.08
C ILE A 859 22.99 -25.48 25.88
N GLY A 860 23.13 -26.36 26.85
CA GLY A 860 22.05 -26.85 27.70
C GLY A 860 21.33 -25.71 28.44
N LEU A 861 22.14 -24.81 29.05
CA LEU A 861 21.61 -23.61 29.71
C LEU A 861 20.91 -22.65 28.72
N GLY A 862 21.53 -22.39 27.57
CA GLY A 862 20.92 -21.58 26.53
C GLY A 862 19.60 -22.17 26.00
N PHE A 863 19.52 -23.49 25.85
CA PHE A 863 18.32 -24.19 25.41
C PHE A 863 17.14 -24.08 26.41
N LEU A 864 17.41 -23.93 27.73
CA LEU A 864 16.37 -23.76 28.75
C LEU A 864 15.45 -22.57 28.49
N VAL A 865 15.89 -21.59 27.73
CA VAL A 865 15.05 -20.44 27.32
C VAL A 865 13.78 -20.90 26.61
N ILE A 866 13.84 -21.97 25.80
CA ILE A 866 12.67 -22.46 25.06
C ILE A 866 11.56 -22.97 26.02
N PRO A 867 11.81 -23.97 26.89
CA PRO A 867 10.75 -24.46 27.76
C PRO A 867 10.27 -23.42 28.78
N ILE A 868 11.15 -22.56 29.32
CA ILE A 868 10.74 -21.51 30.26
C ILE A 868 9.76 -20.54 29.60
N VAL A 869 10.07 -20.02 28.42
CA VAL A 869 9.18 -19.08 27.68
C VAL A 869 7.89 -19.79 27.29
N GLU A 870 7.92 -21.04 26.85
CA GLU A 870 6.70 -21.79 26.54
C GLU A 870 5.78 -21.98 27.76
N ILE A 871 6.33 -22.23 28.94
CA ILE A 871 5.56 -22.30 30.19
C ILE A 871 4.91 -20.95 30.49
N VAL A 872 5.64 -19.84 30.38
CA VAL A 872 5.10 -18.50 30.61
C VAL A 872 3.99 -18.20 29.61
N LYS A 873 4.19 -18.46 28.31
CA LYS A 873 3.17 -18.30 27.27
C LYS A 873 1.93 -19.16 27.53
N PHE A 874 2.11 -20.36 28.04
CA PHE A 874 0.99 -21.22 28.43
C PHE A 874 0.12 -20.58 29.52
N PHE A 875 0.72 -20.04 30.59
CA PHE A 875 -0.02 -19.34 31.63
C PHE A 875 -0.65 -18.03 31.13
N GLN A 876 0.03 -17.29 30.27
CA GLN A 876 -0.52 -16.09 29.64
C GLN A 876 -1.78 -16.41 28.81
N ARG A 877 -1.76 -17.50 28.03
CA ARG A 877 -2.93 -17.97 27.27
C ARG A 877 -4.09 -18.38 28.18
N LEU A 878 -3.80 -19.05 29.31
CA LEU A 878 -4.81 -19.41 30.32
C LEU A 878 -5.43 -18.16 30.97
N ALA A 879 -4.63 -17.16 31.28
CA ALA A 879 -5.09 -15.90 31.87
C ALA A 879 -5.97 -15.10 30.86
N ALA A 880 -5.60 -15.09 29.58
CA ALA A 880 -6.38 -14.45 28.52
C ALA A 880 -7.76 -15.10 28.32
N LYS A 881 -7.85 -16.44 28.40
CA LYS A 881 -9.13 -17.16 28.31
C LYS A 881 -10.10 -16.85 29.47
N LYS A 882 -9.60 -16.45 30.65
CA LYS A 882 -10.41 -16.11 31.81
C LYS A 882 -10.97 -14.68 31.78
N LYS A 883 -10.57 -13.83 30.86
CA LYS A 883 -11.08 -12.46 30.66
C LYS A 883 -11.72 -12.32 29.27
N PRO A 884 -12.90 -12.91 28.99
CA PRO A 884 -13.60 -12.67 27.75
C PRO A 884 -14.23 -11.28 27.82
N GLY A 885 -13.65 -10.27 27.18
CA GLY A 885 -14.27 -8.96 27.06
C GLY A 885 -13.35 -7.73 26.99
N GLN A 886 -12.04 -7.87 27.03
CA GLN A 886 -11.11 -6.72 27.00
C GLN A 886 -10.04 -6.79 25.87
N ASN A 887 -10.26 -7.60 24.84
CA ASN A 887 -9.37 -7.61 23.69
C ASN A 887 -10.08 -7.00 22.48
#